data_2181229f13e493f946ebc5d33c0847d3
#
_entry.id   2181229f13e493f946ebc5d33c0847d3
#
_cell.length_a   1.000
_cell.length_b   1.000
_cell.length_c   1.000
_cell.angle_alpha   90.00
_cell.angle_beta   90.00
_cell.angle_gamma   90.00
#
_symmetry.space_group_name_H-M   'P 1'
#
loop_
_entity.id
_entity.type
_entity.pdbx_description
1 polymer ?
#
loop_
_entity_poly.entity_id
_entity_poly.type
_entity_poly.pdbx_seq_one_letter_code
_entity_poly.pdbx_strand_id
1 'polypeptide(L)'
;MNYRQGYSYMLLGESDMAASFFRTLQSKSAWRNAAHFYLGYIAYSKQDYPLALQYFRGLDTSKEPANAAPYYEAQIYYAQGEYDKCLSISRNLLASGNVPQFIPECNRLAGESLYNLGRTSESIPYLWKYCAEAKDPAPSAFYILGVSEYEKGDYDAAVKLFQQAIGSHSAMEQSAWLYLGQSYLKRGDKNQALMAFENAYKFDYDREVRETAFYNYAVARMDGGRVPFGNSVGLLQDFLIAYPDSPYSADVQRYIVTGYMSGNDYASALNVINMVTNPSEQLLKTKQRVLFVLGTREYSSGKVADAINHLTEARRLANLDPSIARQCNIWLGDCYYTRGNYDEAVHSYLRYINASPSSAVSDLALAHYDLGYTRFAQEKYSEAITDFQNAVKLLSTGRTSHPASLEADSYSRIADCRYYLGEYSAAADDYKKAYDLTPSSGDYALYQYAIMQGLLKDHSGKISTIDNLTSRFPSSGLIPQALLEKAESQSATGNTSAAIRTYNDLVSRYPSTAPGRNGYLQLAITYINSGERSKGIDTYKKVIRTFPSSEEARIAADDLKQIYAADGRLNELVNFLKSVPNAPSYEESELEQTAYQAAENTYINTGATDGLLGYIKEYPDGASRASALYYLADAAWNEGSVSQAQEYASQVLLNHPDSEVAEDALLIKAQAESELGKTEVAYNTFLELEKHASGSNMLRDAHLGMMRTAMDLGKYAEAMNTAEKLLSSTATNSPTDVAEVKFVRGMANEHMGNHDAAYEDWEALAANPADIFGAKSAYYHAQSLFDRGLISEAKSAADSLITADTPHRYWLARTFVLYSDILRKQGNDFEANEYLKSLRNNYPGPEVDIYQMIDTRLK
;
A
#
# COMPACT_ATOMS: atom_id res chain seq x y z
N MET A 1 37.89 98.99 33.61
CA MET A 1 38.82 98.28 32.68
C MET A 1 38.63 96.79 32.84
N ASN A 2 38.81 96.19 34.01
CA ASN A 2 38.71 94.68 34.19
C ASN A 2 37.41 94.05 33.77
N TYR A 3 36.24 94.68 33.97
CA TYR A 3 34.95 94.15 33.53
C TYR A 3 34.93 94.01 31.96
N ARG A 4 35.30 95.05 31.24
CA ARG A 4 35.34 95.04 29.77
C ARG A 4 36.31 94.00 29.24
N GLN A 5 37.48 93.87 29.89
CA GLN A 5 38.49 92.85 29.54
C GLN A 5 37.94 91.40 29.78
N GLY A 6 37.41 91.18 30.97
CA GLY A 6 36.75 89.85 31.27
C GLY A 6 35.69 89.51 30.31
N TYR A 7 34.79 90.49 29.96
CA TYR A 7 33.70 90.27 29.03
C TYR A 7 34.24 90.02 27.55
N SER A 8 35.30 90.77 27.16
CA SER A 8 35.91 90.52 25.86
C SER A 8 36.56 89.13 25.72
N TYR A 9 37.23 88.63 26.76
CA TYR A 9 37.77 87.27 26.80
C TYR A 9 36.69 86.21 26.79
N MET A 10 35.57 86.49 27.44
CA MET A 10 34.40 85.55 27.39
C MET A 10 33.85 85.45 25.96
N LEU A 11 33.69 86.56 25.24
CA LEU A 11 33.28 86.57 23.84
C LEU A 11 34.28 85.88 22.90
N LEU A 12 35.58 85.91 23.25
CA LEU A 12 36.64 85.21 22.51
C LEU A 12 36.70 83.69 22.84
N GLY A 13 35.86 83.19 23.81
CA GLY A 13 35.92 81.83 24.28
C GLY A 13 37.03 81.51 25.29
N GLU A 14 37.81 82.47 25.67
CA GLU A 14 38.95 82.42 26.60
C GLU A 14 38.42 82.37 28.06
N SER A 15 37.66 81.34 28.45
CA SER A 15 36.97 81.31 29.71
C SER A 15 37.78 81.42 30.95
N ASP A 16 39.06 80.92 30.95
CA ASP A 16 39.98 81.02 32.09
C ASP A 16 40.51 82.42 32.30
N MET A 17 40.84 83.09 31.20
CA MET A 17 41.24 84.48 31.24
C MET A 17 40.08 85.36 31.66
N ALA A 18 38.92 85.19 31.13
CA ALA A 18 37.68 85.86 31.54
C ALA A 18 37.43 85.74 33.06
N ALA A 19 37.51 84.47 33.58
CA ALA A 19 37.33 84.17 35.00
C ALA A 19 38.33 84.89 35.89
N SER A 20 39.59 84.99 35.46
CA SER A 20 40.62 85.70 36.21
C SER A 20 40.28 87.19 36.43
N PHE A 21 39.78 87.87 35.39
CA PHE A 21 39.33 89.22 35.50
C PHE A 21 38.04 89.37 36.36
N PHE A 22 37.12 88.55 36.24
CA PHE A 22 35.87 88.56 37.04
C PHE A 22 36.13 88.32 38.54
N ARG A 23 37.07 87.40 38.88
CA ARG A 23 37.49 87.17 40.26
C ARG A 23 38.03 88.50 40.94
N THR A 24 38.73 89.33 40.22
CA THR A 24 39.19 90.59 40.80
C THR A 24 38.07 91.62 41.12
N LEU A 25 36.91 91.35 40.55
CA LEU A 25 35.71 92.21 40.71
C LEU A 25 34.76 91.71 41.82
N GLN A 26 34.95 90.50 42.36
CA GLN A 26 34.10 89.99 43.41
C GLN A 26 34.02 90.81 44.69
N SER A 27 35.12 91.48 45.09
CA SER A 27 35.24 92.35 46.25
C SER A 27 34.63 93.73 46.03
N LYS A 28 34.37 94.15 44.77
CA LYS A 28 33.86 95.44 44.42
C LYS A 28 32.37 95.50 44.36
N SER A 29 31.70 96.18 45.30
CA SER A 29 30.25 96.17 45.43
C SER A 29 29.44 96.46 44.16
N ALA A 30 29.96 97.44 43.35
CA ALA A 30 29.32 97.83 42.11
C ALA A 30 29.39 96.81 40.96
N TRP A 31 30.26 95.81 41.05
CA TRP A 31 30.53 94.84 39.99
C TRP A 31 30.35 93.39 40.47
N ARG A 32 30.18 93.22 41.77
CA ARG A 32 30.04 91.88 42.40
C ARG A 32 28.93 91.06 41.76
N ASN A 33 27.79 91.60 41.57
CA ASN A 33 26.68 90.97 41.01
C ASN A 33 26.94 90.45 39.61
N ALA A 34 27.44 91.26 38.71
CA ALA A 34 27.82 90.90 37.37
C ALA A 34 29.01 89.92 37.33
N ALA A 35 30.03 90.13 38.22
CA ALA A 35 31.16 89.23 38.33
C ALA A 35 30.79 87.81 38.74
N HIS A 36 29.94 87.69 39.76
CA HIS A 36 29.42 86.40 40.17
C HIS A 36 28.55 85.74 39.06
N PHE A 37 27.72 86.48 38.36
CA PHE A 37 26.97 85.98 37.24
C PHE A 37 27.86 85.34 36.15
N TYR A 38 28.91 86.11 35.69
CA TYR A 38 29.79 85.58 34.65
C TYR A 38 30.66 84.42 35.16
N LEU A 39 31.07 84.40 36.44
CA LEU A 39 31.82 83.29 36.99
C LEU A 39 30.93 82.08 37.10
N GLY A 40 29.63 82.24 37.47
CA GLY A 40 28.67 81.24 37.46
C GLY A 40 28.37 80.72 36.05
N TYR A 41 28.23 81.55 35.05
CA TYR A 41 28.06 81.16 33.64
C TYR A 41 29.26 80.37 33.08
N ILE A 42 30.52 80.84 33.43
CA ILE A 42 31.74 80.09 33.04
C ILE A 42 31.78 78.74 33.71
N ALA A 43 31.40 78.61 34.99
CA ALA A 43 31.26 77.29 35.65
C ALA A 43 30.19 76.41 34.99
N TYR A 44 29.05 76.98 34.66
CA TYR A 44 27.97 76.34 33.92
C TYR A 44 28.47 75.83 32.55
N SER A 45 29.19 76.65 31.77
CA SER A 45 29.69 76.23 30.46
C SER A 45 30.74 75.11 30.53
N LYS A 46 31.47 75.03 31.68
CA LYS A 46 32.40 73.93 32.00
C LYS A 46 31.69 72.72 32.66
N GLN A 47 30.36 72.74 32.81
CA GLN A 47 29.55 71.74 33.48
C GLN A 47 29.92 71.55 34.97
N ASP A 48 30.60 72.51 35.58
CA ASP A 48 30.78 72.56 37.07
C ASP A 48 29.51 73.14 37.73
N TYR A 49 28.47 72.34 37.75
CA TYR A 49 27.14 72.72 38.21
C TYR A 49 27.15 73.18 39.69
N PRO A 50 27.83 72.49 40.61
CA PRO A 50 27.88 72.91 42.02
C PRO A 50 28.43 74.30 42.20
N LEU A 51 29.57 74.59 41.48
CA LEU A 51 30.19 75.83 41.49
C LEU A 51 29.36 76.96 40.84
N ALA A 52 28.72 76.62 39.72
CA ALA A 52 27.80 77.56 39.05
C ALA A 52 26.63 77.97 39.97
N LEU A 53 25.94 77.03 40.64
CA LEU A 53 24.88 77.31 41.59
C LEU A 53 25.38 78.11 42.78
N GLN A 54 26.63 77.88 43.27
CA GLN A 54 27.23 78.67 44.32
C GLN A 54 27.39 80.14 43.91
N TYR A 55 27.84 80.46 42.73
CA TYR A 55 27.91 81.74 42.21
C TYR A 55 26.58 82.44 41.93
N PHE A 56 25.59 81.75 41.49
CA PHE A 56 24.26 82.24 41.22
C PHE A 56 23.46 82.52 42.50
N ARG A 57 23.78 81.86 43.59
CA ARG A 57 23.09 82.03 44.89
C ARG A 57 23.18 83.43 45.39
N GLY A 58 22.05 84.09 45.64
CA GLY A 58 21.92 85.37 46.27
C GLY A 58 22.26 86.58 45.38
N LEU A 59 22.28 86.36 44.02
CA LEU A 59 22.38 87.49 43.07
C LEU A 59 21.11 88.35 43.11
N ASP A 60 21.31 89.64 42.90
CA ASP A 60 20.21 90.54 42.56
C ASP A 60 19.77 90.32 41.11
N THR A 61 18.77 89.48 40.93
CA THR A 61 18.27 89.10 39.59
C THR A 61 17.32 90.17 38.98
N SER A 62 17.19 91.34 39.67
CA SER A 62 16.42 92.47 39.09
C SER A 62 17.22 93.24 38.05
N LYS A 63 18.55 93.01 37.95
CA LYS A 63 19.51 93.75 37.08
C LYS A 63 20.26 92.87 36.11
N GLU A 64 20.49 93.37 34.96
CA GLU A 64 21.39 92.68 33.99
C GLU A 64 22.85 92.71 34.49
N PRO A 65 23.64 91.67 34.19
CA PRO A 65 23.28 90.42 33.45
C PRO A 65 22.75 89.34 34.36
N ALA A 66 22.61 89.53 35.64
CA ALA A 66 22.22 88.56 36.65
C ALA A 66 20.74 88.11 36.55
N ASN A 67 19.93 88.92 35.84
CA ASN A 67 18.52 88.51 35.55
C ASN A 67 18.41 87.16 34.78
N ALA A 68 19.52 86.80 34.07
CA ALA A 68 19.55 85.46 33.35
C ALA A 68 19.98 84.29 34.25
N ALA A 69 20.48 84.58 35.51
CA ALA A 69 20.99 83.52 36.39
C ALA A 69 19.89 82.43 36.68
N PRO A 70 18.62 82.77 37.00
CA PRO A 70 17.58 81.72 37.20
C PRO A 70 17.37 80.86 35.98
N TYR A 71 17.55 81.32 34.76
CA TYR A 71 17.43 80.45 33.55
C TYR A 71 18.53 79.39 33.54
N TYR A 72 19.82 79.76 33.82
CA TYR A 72 20.90 78.80 33.91
C TYR A 72 20.77 77.89 35.12
N GLU A 73 20.24 78.37 36.25
CA GLU A 73 19.85 77.48 37.37
C GLU A 73 18.81 76.43 36.94
N ALA A 74 17.79 76.85 36.20
CA ALA A 74 16.79 75.94 35.68
C ALA A 74 17.41 74.86 34.74
N GLN A 75 18.31 75.27 33.84
CA GLN A 75 19.04 74.31 32.98
C GLN A 75 19.93 73.32 33.76
N ILE A 76 20.58 73.81 34.83
CA ILE A 76 21.37 72.95 35.71
C ILE A 76 20.47 71.90 36.39
N TYR A 77 19.35 72.35 37.00
CA TYR A 77 18.44 71.42 37.64
C TYR A 77 17.81 70.46 36.67
N TYR A 78 17.52 70.85 35.44
CA TYR A 78 17.10 69.98 34.39
C TYR A 78 18.15 68.89 34.06
N ALA A 79 19.41 69.30 33.88
CA ALA A 79 20.52 68.42 33.60
C ALA A 79 20.84 67.45 34.75
N GLN A 80 20.49 67.83 36.01
CA GLN A 80 20.64 66.98 37.20
C GLN A 80 19.42 66.09 37.49
N GLY A 81 18.38 66.16 36.66
CA GLY A 81 17.12 65.39 36.85
C GLY A 81 16.23 65.93 37.96
N GLU A 82 16.53 67.16 38.51
CA GLU A 82 15.79 67.83 39.54
C GLU A 82 14.60 68.61 38.92
N TYR A 83 13.70 67.91 38.29
CA TYR A 83 12.64 68.46 37.43
C TYR A 83 11.66 69.36 38.17
N ASP A 84 11.34 69.10 39.44
CA ASP A 84 10.46 69.98 40.25
C ASP A 84 11.08 71.38 40.47
N LYS A 85 12.39 71.42 40.72
CA LYS A 85 13.09 72.72 40.90
C LYS A 85 13.19 73.46 39.56
N CYS A 86 13.57 72.74 38.49
CA CYS A 86 13.57 73.30 37.13
C CYS A 86 12.23 73.88 36.74
N LEU A 87 11.14 73.15 36.99
CA LEU A 87 9.75 73.55 36.68
C LEU A 87 9.35 74.79 37.44
N SER A 88 9.65 74.86 38.77
CA SER A 88 9.35 76.00 39.62
C SER A 88 10.01 77.26 39.11
N ILE A 89 11.30 77.17 38.80
CA ILE A 89 12.08 78.36 38.30
C ILE A 89 11.58 78.75 36.92
N SER A 90 11.40 77.81 36.03
CA SER A 90 10.94 78.10 34.67
C SER A 90 9.57 78.75 34.64
N ARG A 91 8.61 78.29 35.51
CA ARG A 91 7.29 78.92 35.65
C ARG A 91 7.37 80.34 36.18
N ASN A 92 8.25 80.59 37.14
CA ASN A 92 8.49 81.97 37.66
C ASN A 92 9.08 82.90 36.61
N LEU A 93 10.01 82.37 35.78
CA LEU A 93 10.58 83.14 34.63
C LEU A 93 9.52 83.46 33.58
N LEU A 94 8.69 82.49 33.26
CA LEU A 94 7.58 82.67 32.32
C LEU A 94 6.53 83.64 32.83
N ALA A 95 6.28 83.70 34.14
CA ALA A 95 5.29 84.58 34.77
C ALA A 95 5.85 86.03 34.87
N SER A 96 7.16 86.20 35.13
CA SER A 96 7.77 87.49 35.28
C SER A 96 8.04 88.25 33.97
N GLY A 97 8.32 87.46 32.89
CA GLY A 97 8.70 87.99 31.56
C GLY A 97 10.03 88.74 31.55
N ASN A 98 10.85 88.66 32.60
CA ASN A 98 12.06 89.44 32.78
C ASN A 98 13.23 89.11 31.89
N VAL A 99 13.13 87.97 31.17
CA VAL A 99 14.21 87.47 30.27
C VAL A 99 13.61 87.01 28.92
N PRO A 100 13.04 87.93 28.15
CA PRO A 100 12.25 87.59 26.93
C PRO A 100 13.03 86.67 25.95
N GLN A 101 14.34 86.86 25.88
CA GLN A 101 15.21 86.01 24.99
C GLN A 101 15.29 84.56 25.38
N PHE A 102 14.89 84.17 26.59
CA PHE A 102 14.86 82.79 27.06
C PHE A 102 13.46 82.20 27.22
N ILE A 103 12.41 82.99 26.94
CA ILE A 103 11.00 82.52 27.06
C ILE A 103 10.76 81.18 26.29
N PRO A 104 11.19 81.04 25.05
CA PRO A 104 11.03 79.78 24.37
C PRO A 104 11.69 78.61 25.12
N GLU A 105 12.92 78.76 25.55
CA GLU A 105 13.67 77.73 26.26
C GLU A 105 13.09 77.48 27.69
N CYS A 106 12.57 78.52 28.36
CA CYS A 106 11.81 78.28 29.60
C CYS A 106 10.53 77.45 29.40
N ASN A 107 9.83 77.68 28.26
CA ASN A 107 8.68 76.81 27.91
C ASN A 107 9.18 75.39 27.66
N ARG A 108 10.29 75.16 26.96
CA ARG A 108 10.85 73.81 26.75
C ARG A 108 11.17 73.15 28.09
N LEU A 109 11.96 73.84 28.94
CA LEU A 109 12.38 73.31 30.27
C LEU A 109 11.15 72.96 31.14
N ALA A 110 10.16 73.88 31.19
CA ALA A 110 8.91 73.61 31.95
C ALA A 110 8.15 72.41 31.35
N GLY A 111 7.98 72.35 30.05
CA GLY A 111 7.30 71.25 29.36
C GLY A 111 7.99 69.92 29.54
N GLU A 112 9.30 69.84 29.26
CA GLU A 112 10.07 68.60 29.41
C GLU A 112 10.16 68.13 30.85
N SER A 113 10.32 69.09 31.81
CA SER A 113 10.28 68.77 33.26
C SER A 113 8.91 68.14 33.67
N LEU A 114 7.83 68.71 33.20
CA LEU A 114 6.47 68.16 33.45
C LEU A 114 6.34 66.76 32.86
N TYR A 115 6.84 66.53 31.69
CA TYR A 115 6.82 65.18 31.07
C TYR A 115 7.60 64.20 31.94
N ASN A 116 8.86 64.56 32.34
CA ASN A 116 9.69 63.66 33.15
C ASN A 116 9.08 63.40 34.57
N LEU A 117 8.26 64.30 35.07
CA LEU A 117 7.49 64.13 36.28
C LEU A 117 6.17 63.32 36.09
N GLY A 118 5.93 62.81 34.92
CA GLY A 118 4.70 62.03 34.59
C GLY A 118 3.45 62.90 34.38
N ARG A 119 3.63 64.21 34.28
CA ARG A 119 2.54 65.22 34.17
C ARG A 119 2.38 65.65 32.70
N THR A 120 2.23 64.67 31.80
CA THR A 120 2.27 64.85 30.32
C THR A 120 1.21 65.87 29.87
N SER A 121 -0.03 65.79 30.36
CA SER A 121 -1.11 66.73 29.97
C SER A 121 -0.80 68.20 30.28
N GLU A 122 -0.06 68.43 31.35
CA GLU A 122 0.36 69.81 31.71
C GLU A 122 1.58 70.31 30.90
N SER A 123 2.39 69.39 30.36
CA SER A 123 3.57 69.70 29.53
C SER A 123 3.18 70.25 28.17
N ILE A 124 2.12 69.76 27.56
CA ILE A 124 1.70 70.03 26.19
C ILE A 124 1.59 71.53 25.84
N PRO A 125 0.87 72.38 26.66
CA PRO A 125 0.74 73.80 26.35
C PRO A 125 2.08 74.54 26.31
N TYR A 126 3.04 74.12 27.13
CA TYR A 126 4.40 74.73 27.19
C TYR A 126 5.20 74.37 25.95
N LEU A 127 5.17 73.07 25.55
CA LEU A 127 5.89 72.55 24.40
C LEU A 127 5.34 73.09 23.07
N TRP A 128 4.03 73.24 22.94
CA TRP A 128 3.43 73.90 21.76
C TRP A 128 3.89 75.40 21.65
N LYS A 129 3.95 76.16 22.77
CA LYS A 129 4.47 77.53 22.76
C LYS A 129 5.92 77.53 22.38
N TYR A 130 6.70 76.62 22.92
CA TYR A 130 8.12 76.47 22.56
C TYR A 130 8.32 76.21 21.04
N CYS A 131 7.62 75.25 20.50
CA CYS A 131 7.71 74.91 19.08
C CYS A 131 7.22 76.06 18.18
N ALA A 132 6.30 76.87 18.62
CA ALA A 132 5.81 78.05 17.86
C ALA A 132 6.78 79.24 17.85
N GLU A 133 7.60 79.42 18.93
CA GLU A 133 8.43 80.60 19.17
C GLU A 133 9.90 80.36 18.91
N ALA A 134 10.37 79.11 19.03
CA ALA A 134 11.76 78.77 18.83
C ALA A 134 12.11 78.71 17.33
N LYS A 135 13.31 79.19 16.98
CA LYS A 135 13.78 79.20 15.60
C LYS A 135 14.09 77.74 15.13
N ASP A 136 14.61 76.92 16.02
CA ASP A 136 14.98 75.54 15.79
C ASP A 136 14.58 74.70 17.04
N PRO A 137 13.31 74.27 17.10
CA PRO A 137 12.85 73.56 18.25
C PRO A 137 13.53 72.19 18.43
N ALA A 138 13.82 71.84 19.68
CA ALA A 138 14.49 70.60 20.05
C ALA A 138 13.64 69.35 19.67
N PRO A 139 14.27 68.32 19.12
CA PRO A 139 13.57 67.02 18.80
C PRO A 139 12.82 66.44 19.95
N SER A 140 13.26 66.64 21.20
CA SER A 140 12.58 66.16 22.42
C SER A 140 11.15 66.75 22.58
N ALA A 141 10.96 67.99 22.24
CA ALA A 141 9.63 68.63 22.30
C ALA A 141 8.69 67.95 21.29
N PHE A 142 9.13 67.74 20.06
CA PHE A 142 8.31 67.06 19.05
C PHE A 142 8.01 65.63 19.43
N TYR A 143 8.98 64.93 20.08
CA TYR A 143 8.73 63.56 20.58
C TYR A 143 7.61 63.54 21.60
N ILE A 144 7.67 64.41 22.64
CA ILE A 144 6.69 64.42 23.69
C ILE A 144 5.30 64.83 23.14
N LEU A 145 5.24 65.84 22.29
CA LEU A 145 4.01 66.22 21.60
C LEU A 145 3.46 65.07 20.73
N GLY A 146 4.34 64.34 20.02
CA GLY A 146 3.99 63.20 19.22
C GLY A 146 3.39 62.06 20.03
N VAL A 147 3.95 61.74 21.19
CA VAL A 147 3.42 60.75 22.11
C VAL A 147 2.04 61.15 22.56
N SER A 148 1.81 62.44 22.91
CA SER A 148 0.49 62.91 23.32
C SER A 148 -0.54 62.80 22.23
N GLU A 149 -0.23 63.11 20.98
CA GLU A 149 -1.17 62.99 19.87
C GLU A 149 -1.41 61.49 19.52
N TYR A 150 -0.40 60.62 19.67
CA TYR A 150 -0.55 59.17 19.53
C TYR A 150 -1.54 58.60 20.57
N GLU A 151 -1.42 59.01 21.87
CA GLU A 151 -2.32 58.60 22.94
C GLU A 151 -3.76 59.07 22.74
N LYS A 152 -3.94 60.28 22.15
CA LYS A 152 -5.29 60.76 21.73
C LYS A 152 -5.85 60.05 20.53
N GLY A 153 -5.06 59.27 19.81
CA GLY A 153 -5.46 58.58 18.60
C GLY A 153 -5.36 59.42 17.32
N ASP A 154 -4.79 60.66 17.41
CA ASP A 154 -4.48 61.45 16.21
C ASP A 154 -3.15 61.04 15.60
N TYR A 155 -3.20 59.96 14.87
CA TYR A 155 -1.99 59.36 14.25
C TYR A 155 -1.43 60.23 13.13
N ASP A 156 -2.22 61.07 12.48
CA ASP A 156 -1.78 61.98 11.42
C ASP A 156 -0.90 63.10 12.02
N ALA A 157 -1.35 63.68 13.12
CA ALA A 157 -0.53 64.67 13.86
C ALA A 157 0.72 64.02 14.48
N ALA A 158 0.56 62.82 15.10
CA ALA A 158 1.69 62.09 15.69
C ALA A 158 2.79 61.81 14.69
N VAL A 159 2.44 61.33 13.46
CA VAL A 159 3.42 61.08 12.39
C VAL A 159 4.23 62.34 12.06
N LYS A 160 3.60 63.49 11.90
CA LYS A 160 4.29 64.74 11.54
C LYS A 160 5.24 65.18 12.66
N LEU A 161 4.86 65.01 13.91
CA LEU A 161 5.65 65.36 15.08
C LEU A 161 6.85 64.40 15.24
N PHE A 162 6.65 63.12 15.16
CA PHE A 162 7.73 62.14 15.26
C PHE A 162 8.76 62.26 14.10
N GLN A 163 8.32 62.63 12.92
CA GLN A 163 9.26 62.93 11.82
C GLN A 163 10.19 64.12 12.16
N GLN A 164 9.76 65.09 12.94
CA GLN A 164 10.58 66.21 13.38
C GLN A 164 11.42 65.87 14.64
N ALA A 165 11.10 64.78 15.33
CA ALA A 165 11.84 64.28 16.47
C ALA A 165 13.09 63.44 16.07
N ILE A 166 13.23 63.15 14.79
CA ILE A 166 14.30 62.32 14.23
C ILE A 166 15.55 63.16 13.91
N GLY A 167 16.77 62.62 14.14
CA GLY A 167 18.03 63.26 13.78
C GLY A 167 18.91 63.59 14.97
N SER A 168 18.54 63.21 16.19
CA SER A 168 19.25 63.49 17.43
C SER A 168 20.27 62.42 17.83
N HIS A 169 20.30 61.27 17.16
CA HIS A 169 21.14 60.09 17.52
C HIS A 169 21.06 59.75 19.03
N SER A 170 19.87 59.60 19.55
CA SER A 170 19.62 59.44 21.00
C SER A 170 18.59 58.28 21.26
N ALA A 171 18.48 57.87 22.50
CA ALA A 171 17.44 56.93 22.94
C ALA A 171 15.99 57.44 22.62
N MET A 172 15.83 58.79 22.66
CA MET A 172 14.57 59.41 22.30
C MET A 172 14.24 59.25 20.81
N GLU A 173 15.24 59.39 19.93
CA GLU A 173 15.05 59.13 18.51
C GLU A 173 14.69 57.67 18.24
N GLN A 174 15.32 56.73 18.94
CA GLN A 174 14.98 55.31 18.87
C GLN A 174 13.50 55.10 19.20
N SER A 175 13.03 55.72 20.27
CA SER A 175 11.62 55.65 20.68
C SER A 175 10.69 56.36 19.68
N ALA A 176 11.14 57.53 19.14
CA ALA A 176 10.40 58.26 18.12
C ALA A 176 10.17 57.39 16.85
N TRP A 177 11.18 56.70 16.41
CA TRP A 177 11.04 55.75 15.31
C TRP A 177 10.07 54.60 15.62
N LEU A 178 10.05 54.08 16.86
CA LEU A 178 9.13 53.06 17.27
C LEU A 178 7.68 53.57 17.23
N TYR A 179 7.40 54.72 17.84
CA TYR A 179 6.03 55.31 17.86
C TYR A 179 5.60 55.75 16.46
N LEU A 180 6.56 56.25 15.62
CA LEU A 180 6.28 56.57 14.23
C LEU A 180 5.81 55.31 13.47
N GLY A 181 6.48 54.19 13.68
CA GLY A 181 6.08 52.87 13.11
C GLY A 181 4.71 52.45 13.55
N GLN A 182 4.43 52.59 14.87
CA GLN A 182 3.14 52.27 15.43
C GLN A 182 2.03 53.18 14.85
N SER A 183 2.32 54.49 14.72
CA SER A 183 1.40 55.47 14.14
C SER A 183 1.04 55.13 12.69
N TYR A 184 2.07 54.73 11.87
CA TYR A 184 1.84 54.28 10.51
C TYR A 184 1.02 53.00 10.44
N LEU A 185 1.23 52.06 11.35
CA LEU A 185 0.40 50.85 11.42
C LEU A 185 -1.07 51.18 11.69
N LYS A 186 -1.34 52.09 12.65
CA LYS A 186 -2.68 52.54 12.99
C LYS A 186 -3.39 53.24 11.84
N ARG A 187 -2.63 53.90 10.97
CA ARG A 187 -3.12 54.52 9.72
C ARG A 187 -3.29 53.51 8.58
N GLY A 188 -2.72 52.31 8.68
CA GLY A 188 -2.69 51.34 7.59
C GLY A 188 -1.50 51.48 6.62
N ASP A 189 -0.55 52.34 6.88
CA ASP A 189 0.63 52.64 6.05
C ASP A 189 1.74 51.61 6.30
N LYS A 190 1.51 50.38 5.95
CA LYS A 190 2.37 49.25 6.29
C LYS A 190 3.85 49.39 5.86
N ASN A 191 4.11 49.95 4.67
CA ASN A 191 5.47 50.08 4.17
C ASN A 191 6.27 51.11 4.97
N GLN A 192 5.65 52.24 5.34
CA GLN A 192 6.26 53.25 6.18
C GLN A 192 6.47 52.77 7.61
N ALA A 193 5.50 52.00 8.15
CA ALA A 193 5.65 51.36 9.46
C ALA A 193 6.86 50.40 9.46
N LEU A 194 7.00 49.58 8.42
CA LEU A 194 8.13 48.66 8.30
C LEU A 194 9.49 49.42 8.35
N MET A 195 9.61 50.48 7.56
CA MET A 195 10.85 51.30 7.53
C MET A 195 11.12 51.96 8.89
N ALA A 196 10.08 52.45 9.56
CA ALA A 196 10.22 53.08 10.86
C ALA A 196 10.65 52.08 11.95
N PHE A 197 10.06 50.90 11.99
CA PHE A 197 10.48 49.84 12.93
C PHE A 197 11.88 49.34 12.64
N GLU A 198 12.29 49.19 11.36
CA GLU A 198 13.66 48.84 10.99
C GLU A 198 14.67 49.86 11.52
N ASN A 199 14.35 51.17 11.41
CA ASN A 199 15.23 52.22 11.93
C ASN A 199 15.27 52.17 13.47
N ALA A 200 14.13 52.03 14.16
CA ALA A 200 14.13 51.91 15.62
C ALA A 200 14.97 50.71 16.10
N TYR A 201 14.91 49.57 15.39
CA TYR A 201 15.69 48.37 15.68
C TYR A 201 17.22 48.55 15.46
N LYS A 202 17.64 49.37 14.51
CA LYS A 202 19.06 49.61 14.23
C LYS A 202 19.77 50.35 15.35
N PHE A 203 19.04 51.13 16.15
CA PHE A 203 19.64 51.81 17.32
C PHE A 203 19.76 50.84 18.50
N ASP A 204 20.76 51.07 19.36
CA ASP A 204 21.06 50.27 20.54
C ASP A 204 21.18 51.12 21.81
N TYR A 205 20.31 52.10 21.93
CA TYR A 205 20.27 52.95 23.13
C TYR A 205 19.38 52.35 24.24
N ASP A 206 18.24 51.80 23.86
CA ASP A 206 17.28 51.17 24.74
C ASP A 206 16.94 49.77 24.24
N ARG A 207 17.22 48.78 25.10
CA ARG A 207 17.03 47.37 24.77
C ARG A 207 15.54 46.99 24.62
N GLU A 208 14.66 47.55 25.47
CA GLU A 208 13.24 47.26 25.46
C GLU A 208 12.57 47.84 24.20
N VAL A 209 12.97 49.09 23.87
CA VAL A 209 12.52 49.74 22.62
C VAL A 209 13.03 48.99 21.41
N ARG A 210 14.28 48.54 21.44
CA ARG A 210 14.86 47.72 20.36
C ARG A 210 14.17 46.41 20.19
N GLU A 211 13.89 45.71 21.27
CA GLU A 211 13.14 44.43 21.28
C GLU A 211 11.74 44.60 20.67
N THR A 212 11.01 45.64 21.17
CA THR A 212 9.67 45.93 20.66
C THR A 212 9.69 46.32 19.18
N ALA A 213 10.67 47.12 18.78
CA ALA A 213 10.87 47.53 17.39
C ALA A 213 11.16 46.31 16.48
N PHE A 214 12.06 45.43 16.93
CA PHE A 214 12.38 44.23 16.18
C PHE A 214 11.16 43.27 16.02
N TYR A 215 10.44 43.10 17.10
CA TYR A 215 9.17 42.33 17.06
C TYR A 215 8.22 42.92 16.02
N ASN A 216 7.93 44.22 16.12
CA ASN A 216 6.99 44.87 15.19
C ASN A 216 7.51 44.85 13.74
N TYR A 217 8.83 45.04 13.55
CA TYR A 217 9.45 44.93 12.22
C TYR A 217 9.27 43.53 11.62
N ALA A 218 9.58 42.48 12.37
CA ALA A 218 9.49 41.12 11.91
C ALA A 218 8.03 40.72 11.60
N VAL A 219 7.09 41.11 12.48
CA VAL A 219 5.64 40.85 12.29
C VAL A 219 5.08 41.63 11.10
N ALA A 220 5.41 42.93 10.98
CA ALA A 220 4.93 43.76 9.87
C ALA A 220 5.45 43.23 8.52
N ARG A 221 6.65 42.66 8.50
CA ARG A 221 7.23 42.02 7.33
C ARG A 221 6.52 40.71 6.93
N MET A 222 5.96 39.97 7.90
CA MET A 222 5.11 38.80 7.63
C MET A 222 3.78 39.20 7.03
N ASP A 223 3.15 40.27 7.56
CA ASP A 223 1.82 40.74 7.12
C ASP A 223 1.84 41.49 5.77
N GLY A 224 3.00 41.97 5.35
CA GLY A 224 3.16 42.80 4.17
C GLY A 224 3.02 42.11 2.80
N GLY A 225 2.75 40.77 2.75
CA GLY A 225 2.62 39.99 1.50
C GLY A 225 3.95 39.81 0.75
N ARG A 226 3.93 39.07 -0.34
CA ARG A 226 5.08 38.62 -1.13
C ARG A 226 6.23 39.63 -1.25
N VAL A 227 7.26 39.41 -0.46
CA VAL A 227 8.55 40.07 -0.67
C VAL A 227 9.39 39.15 -1.55
N PRO A 228 9.82 39.59 -2.75
CA PRO A 228 10.48 38.70 -3.71
C PRO A 228 11.82 38.13 -3.25
N PHE A 229 12.45 38.70 -2.19
CA PHE A 229 13.82 38.36 -1.78
C PHE A 229 14.01 38.30 -0.24
N GLY A 230 12.98 38.03 0.57
CA GLY A 230 13.16 38.07 2.00
C GLY A 230 12.57 36.85 2.71
N ASN A 231 13.36 36.12 3.48
CA ASN A 231 12.90 35.09 4.41
C ASN A 231 12.27 35.78 5.64
N SER A 232 10.96 36.06 5.58
CA SER A 232 10.23 36.69 6.69
C SER A 232 10.25 35.83 7.96
N VAL A 233 10.26 34.48 7.79
CA VAL A 233 10.38 33.53 8.91
C VAL A 233 11.76 33.62 9.55
N GLY A 234 12.82 33.84 8.76
CA GLY A 234 14.18 34.01 9.27
C GLY A 234 14.31 35.17 10.25
N LEU A 235 13.67 36.32 9.96
CA LEU A 235 13.69 37.47 10.90
C LEU A 235 13.03 37.16 12.23
N LEU A 236 11.95 36.40 12.22
CA LEU A 236 11.25 35.95 13.43
C LEU A 236 12.11 34.93 14.23
N GLN A 237 12.87 34.08 13.54
CA GLN A 237 13.84 33.20 14.18
C GLN A 237 15.01 33.97 14.78
N ASP A 238 15.54 34.98 14.06
CA ASP A 238 16.58 35.88 14.57
C ASP A 238 16.11 36.63 15.81
N PHE A 239 14.82 37.01 15.87
CA PHE A 239 14.20 37.59 17.08
C PHE A 239 14.29 36.65 18.27
N LEU A 240 13.89 35.38 18.11
CA LEU A 240 13.92 34.41 19.22
C LEU A 240 15.36 34.11 19.69
N ILE A 241 16.35 34.18 18.78
CA ILE A 241 17.76 34.02 19.13
C ILE A 241 18.25 35.25 19.92
N ALA A 242 17.85 36.44 19.50
CA ALA A 242 18.30 37.70 20.15
C ALA A 242 17.59 37.92 21.53
N TYR A 243 16.34 37.49 21.65
CA TYR A 243 15.46 37.70 22.81
C TYR A 243 14.75 36.43 23.25
N PRO A 244 15.46 35.42 23.78
CA PRO A 244 14.87 34.10 24.11
C PRO A 244 13.78 34.19 25.19
N ASP A 245 13.90 35.13 26.15
CA ASP A 245 12.98 35.31 27.25
C ASP A 245 11.94 36.42 27.00
N SER A 246 11.78 36.85 25.77
CA SER A 246 10.87 37.92 25.38
C SER A 246 9.40 37.57 25.68
N PRO A 247 8.61 38.53 26.19
CA PRO A 247 7.17 38.34 26.31
C PRO A 247 6.45 38.13 24.99
N TYR A 248 7.10 38.49 23.87
CA TYR A 248 6.60 38.28 22.50
C TYR A 248 6.91 36.88 21.95
N SER A 249 7.71 36.05 22.64
CA SER A 249 8.19 34.76 22.12
C SER A 249 7.06 33.83 21.67
N ALA A 250 5.97 33.76 22.44
CA ALA A 250 4.81 32.93 22.08
C ALA A 250 4.12 33.40 20.79
N ASP A 251 4.00 34.73 20.64
CA ASP A 251 3.42 35.32 19.42
C ASP A 251 4.33 35.12 18.21
N VAL A 252 5.63 35.32 18.39
CA VAL A 252 6.62 35.10 17.33
C VAL A 252 6.60 33.65 16.85
N GLN A 253 6.56 32.69 17.77
CA GLN A 253 6.43 31.28 17.42
C GLN A 253 5.16 31.00 16.62
N ARG A 254 4.03 31.61 16.98
CA ARG A 254 2.78 31.50 16.24
C ARG A 254 2.91 32.06 14.83
N TYR A 255 3.58 33.21 14.65
CA TYR A 255 3.83 33.78 13.33
C TYR A 255 4.77 32.91 12.49
N ILE A 256 5.81 32.33 13.08
CA ILE A 256 6.71 31.38 12.40
C ILE A 256 5.92 30.17 11.89
N VAL A 257 5.09 29.59 12.75
CA VAL A 257 4.23 28.47 12.38
C VAL A 257 3.30 28.84 11.22
N THR A 258 2.68 30.03 11.29
CA THR A 258 1.80 30.54 10.22
C THR A 258 2.59 30.74 8.91
N GLY A 259 3.79 31.25 8.99
CA GLY A 259 4.67 31.44 7.83
C GLY A 259 5.04 30.11 7.14
N TYR A 260 5.45 29.12 7.91
CA TYR A 260 5.75 27.80 7.38
C TYR A 260 4.51 27.12 6.80
N MET A 261 3.35 27.27 7.46
CA MET A 261 2.08 26.73 6.93
C MET A 261 1.70 27.38 5.60
N SER A 262 1.87 28.69 5.47
CA SER A 262 1.60 29.42 4.22
C SER A 262 2.56 29.03 3.10
N GLY A 263 3.79 28.67 3.44
CA GLY A 263 4.80 28.13 2.53
C GLY A 263 4.65 26.63 2.28
N ASN A 264 3.65 25.98 2.86
CA ASN A 264 3.45 24.53 2.82
C ASN A 264 4.58 23.71 3.46
N ASP A 265 5.43 24.31 4.27
CA ASP A 265 6.46 23.63 5.05
C ASP A 265 5.94 23.23 6.44
N TYR A 266 5.11 22.21 6.45
CA TYR A 266 4.47 21.73 7.66
C TYR A 266 5.43 21.02 8.62
N ALA A 267 6.54 20.47 8.11
CA ALA A 267 7.55 19.82 8.95
C ALA A 267 8.27 20.86 9.82
N SER A 268 8.70 21.97 9.23
CA SER A 268 9.30 23.07 9.99
C SER A 268 8.31 23.70 10.96
N ALA A 269 7.03 23.84 10.56
CA ALA A 269 5.99 24.30 11.44
C ALA A 269 5.84 23.40 12.69
N LEU A 270 5.81 22.07 12.48
CA LEU A 270 5.71 21.09 13.57
C LEU A 270 6.90 21.15 14.51
N ASN A 271 8.11 21.29 13.98
CA ASN A 271 9.32 21.41 14.78
C ASN A 271 9.25 22.63 15.73
N VAL A 272 8.81 23.78 15.21
CA VAL A 272 8.66 24.99 16.02
C VAL A 272 7.61 24.82 17.11
N ILE A 273 6.45 24.22 16.78
CA ILE A 273 5.39 23.94 17.75
C ILE A 273 5.88 23.02 18.88
N ASN A 274 6.69 22.01 18.54
CA ASN A 274 7.22 21.05 19.52
C ASN A 274 8.29 21.65 20.46
N MET A 275 8.90 22.78 20.09
CA MET A 275 9.83 23.52 20.97
C MET A 275 9.10 24.38 22.02
N VAL A 276 7.81 24.61 21.88
CA VAL A 276 7.05 25.44 22.81
C VAL A 276 6.74 24.65 24.09
N THR A 277 7.26 25.10 25.22
CA THR A 277 7.12 24.41 26.52
C THR A 277 5.68 24.39 27.07
N ASN A 278 4.94 25.47 26.87
CA ASN A 278 3.54 25.58 27.32
C ASN A 278 2.65 26.10 26.18
N PRO A 279 2.33 25.23 25.21
CA PRO A 279 1.57 25.67 24.04
C PRO A 279 0.13 26.05 24.41
N SER A 280 -0.33 27.16 23.86
CA SER A 280 -1.73 27.57 23.99
C SER A 280 -2.66 26.55 23.30
N GLU A 281 -3.93 26.51 23.70
CA GLU A 281 -4.95 25.66 23.05
C GLU A 281 -5.01 25.91 21.54
N GLN A 282 -4.92 27.17 21.12
CA GLN A 282 -4.91 27.53 19.70
C GLN A 282 -3.69 26.98 18.97
N LEU A 283 -2.53 26.96 19.61
CA LEU A 283 -1.32 26.38 19.02
C LEU A 283 -1.40 24.85 18.93
N LEU A 284 -2.02 24.20 19.93
CA LEU A 284 -2.29 22.77 19.89
C LEU A 284 -3.32 22.40 18.81
N LYS A 285 -4.34 23.21 18.57
CA LYS A 285 -5.24 23.05 17.40
C LYS A 285 -4.48 23.15 16.08
N THR A 286 -3.56 24.09 16.00
CA THR A 286 -2.68 24.23 14.83
C THR A 286 -1.78 22.99 14.69
N LYS A 287 -1.19 22.50 15.79
CA LYS A 287 -0.41 21.24 15.78
C LYS A 287 -1.21 20.08 15.23
N GLN A 288 -2.43 19.90 15.72
CA GLN A 288 -3.31 18.83 15.24
C GLN A 288 -3.53 18.90 13.73
N ARG A 289 -3.78 20.11 13.20
CA ARG A 289 -3.96 20.33 11.78
C ARG A 289 -2.68 20.07 10.98
N VAL A 290 -1.53 20.54 11.47
CA VAL A 290 -0.22 20.30 10.85
C VAL A 290 0.09 18.81 10.77
N LEU A 291 -0.09 18.08 11.86
CA LEU A 291 0.11 16.63 11.93
C LEU A 291 -0.81 15.89 10.95
N PHE A 292 -2.06 16.31 10.84
CA PHE A 292 -3.01 15.74 9.89
C PHE A 292 -2.54 15.94 8.44
N VAL A 293 -2.15 17.18 8.08
CA VAL A 293 -1.68 17.49 6.72
C VAL A 293 -0.36 16.77 6.39
N LEU A 294 0.57 16.69 7.34
CA LEU A 294 1.80 15.92 7.18
C LEU A 294 1.48 14.45 6.93
N GLY A 295 0.69 13.83 7.79
CA GLY A 295 0.35 12.43 7.66
C GLY A 295 -0.33 12.09 6.34
N THR A 296 -1.26 12.92 5.86
CA THR A 296 -1.93 12.70 4.57
C THR A 296 -0.97 12.84 3.38
N ARG A 297 -0.02 13.78 3.43
CA ARG A 297 1.01 13.97 2.39
C ARG A 297 2.03 12.83 2.38
N GLU A 298 2.44 12.38 3.56
CA GLU A 298 3.36 11.26 3.71
C GLU A 298 2.76 9.98 3.17
N TYR A 299 1.49 9.72 3.45
CA TYR A 299 0.76 8.61 2.83
C TYR A 299 0.78 8.71 1.30
N SER A 300 0.41 9.88 0.76
CA SER A 300 0.39 10.11 -0.70
C SER A 300 1.78 9.98 -1.36
N SER A 301 2.85 10.19 -0.60
CA SER A 301 4.25 10.02 -1.06
C SER A 301 4.84 8.65 -0.76
N GLY A 302 4.06 7.70 -0.24
CA GLY A 302 4.48 6.34 0.08
C GLY A 302 5.21 6.18 1.42
N LYS A 303 5.33 7.23 2.23
CA LYS A 303 5.95 7.21 3.57
C LYS A 303 4.95 6.77 4.63
N VAL A 304 4.41 5.57 4.48
CA VAL A 304 3.27 5.08 5.28
C VAL A 304 3.57 5.00 6.78
N ALA A 305 4.81 4.70 7.18
CA ALA A 305 5.18 4.62 8.60
C ALA A 305 5.13 5.98 9.29
N ASP A 306 5.66 7.02 8.64
CA ASP A 306 5.64 8.39 9.16
C ASP A 306 4.20 8.92 9.21
N ALA A 307 3.41 8.62 8.18
CA ALA A 307 1.99 8.96 8.13
C ALA A 307 1.22 8.40 9.32
N ILE A 308 1.42 7.11 9.68
CA ILE A 308 0.80 6.49 10.85
C ILE A 308 1.16 7.24 12.14
N ASN A 309 2.43 7.60 12.31
CA ASN A 309 2.89 8.32 13.49
C ASN A 309 2.19 9.68 13.63
N HIS A 310 2.22 10.49 12.59
CA HIS A 310 1.64 11.82 12.60
C HIS A 310 0.11 11.79 12.73
N LEU A 311 -0.58 10.92 11.98
CA LEU A 311 -2.03 10.78 12.08
C LEU A 311 -2.47 10.25 13.45
N THR A 312 -1.70 9.35 14.06
CA THR A 312 -1.98 8.86 15.41
C THR A 312 -1.82 9.95 16.44
N GLU A 313 -0.79 10.79 16.33
CA GLU A 313 -0.60 11.94 17.21
C GLU A 313 -1.73 12.97 17.02
N ALA A 314 -2.10 13.29 15.78
CA ALA A 314 -3.22 14.17 15.47
C ALA A 314 -4.55 13.68 16.09
N ARG A 315 -4.80 12.36 16.00
CA ARG A 315 -5.98 11.71 16.56
C ARG A 315 -6.03 11.82 18.09
N ARG A 316 -4.88 11.72 18.78
CA ARG A 316 -4.80 11.85 20.25
C ARG A 316 -5.28 13.22 20.74
N LEU A 317 -5.25 14.23 19.90
CA LEU A 317 -5.69 15.59 20.19
C LEU A 317 -7.21 15.81 19.92
N ALA A 318 -8.00 14.75 19.99
CA ALA A 318 -9.42 14.75 19.62
C ALA A 318 -10.30 15.75 20.39
N ASN A 319 -9.91 16.11 21.60
CA ASN A 319 -10.60 17.13 22.42
C ASN A 319 -10.48 18.56 21.85
N LEU A 320 -9.50 18.80 20.98
CA LEU A 320 -9.26 20.12 20.39
C LEU A 320 -10.06 20.33 19.10
N ASP A 321 -9.96 19.39 18.17
CA ASP A 321 -10.78 19.34 16.97
C ASP A 321 -11.21 17.88 16.69
N PRO A 322 -12.43 17.51 17.14
CA PRO A 322 -12.98 16.18 16.91
C PRO A 322 -13.14 15.83 15.43
N SER A 323 -13.30 16.81 14.55
CA SER A 323 -13.48 16.59 13.12
C SER A 323 -12.18 16.08 12.49
N ILE A 324 -11.05 16.72 12.78
CA ILE A 324 -9.74 16.28 12.33
C ILE A 324 -9.42 14.89 12.89
N ALA A 325 -9.67 14.68 14.21
CA ALA A 325 -9.43 13.39 14.83
C ALA A 325 -10.25 12.25 14.21
N ARG A 326 -11.48 12.55 13.80
CA ARG A 326 -12.32 11.61 13.04
C ARG A 326 -11.73 11.31 11.68
N GLN A 327 -11.33 12.33 10.89
CA GLN A 327 -10.71 12.14 9.58
C GLN A 327 -9.40 11.37 9.66
N CYS A 328 -8.63 11.53 10.72
CA CYS A 328 -7.42 10.71 10.92
C CYS A 328 -7.73 9.20 10.89
N ASN A 329 -8.93 8.77 11.32
CA ASN A 329 -9.24 7.35 11.32
C ASN A 329 -9.40 6.76 9.91
N ILE A 330 -9.93 7.51 8.93
CA ILE A 330 -9.96 7.05 7.53
C ILE A 330 -8.51 6.86 7.04
N TRP A 331 -7.69 7.91 7.12
CA TRP A 331 -6.32 7.86 6.64
C TRP A 331 -5.44 6.81 7.36
N LEU A 332 -5.70 6.57 8.64
CA LEU A 332 -5.07 5.47 9.39
C LEU A 332 -5.54 4.11 8.86
N GLY A 333 -6.81 3.98 8.52
CA GLY A 333 -7.35 2.79 7.84
C GLY A 333 -6.60 2.49 6.56
N ASP A 334 -6.46 3.49 5.68
CA ASP A 334 -5.74 3.38 4.41
C ASP A 334 -4.26 3.02 4.61
N CYS A 335 -3.61 3.67 5.59
CA CYS A 335 -2.22 3.38 5.95
C CYS A 335 -2.03 1.92 6.41
N TYR A 336 -2.90 1.44 7.29
CA TYR A 336 -2.83 0.07 7.79
C TYR A 336 -3.17 -0.95 6.71
N TYR A 337 -4.16 -0.67 5.87
CA TYR A 337 -4.50 -1.50 4.70
C TYR A 337 -3.29 -1.65 3.77
N THR A 338 -2.65 -0.54 3.41
CA THR A 338 -1.46 -0.53 2.53
C THR A 338 -0.30 -1.35 3.11
N ARG A 339 -0.20 -1.46 4.44
CA ARG A 339 0.80 -2.29 5.13
C ARG A 339 0.38 -3.74 5.33
N GLY A 340 -0.81 -4.13 4.95
CA GLY A 340 -1.37 -5.45 5.20
C GLY A 340 -1.84 -5.67 6.64
N ASN A 341 -1.87 -4.64 7.47
CA ASN A 341 -2.34 -4.69 8.86
C ASN A 341 -3.87 -4.53 8.89
N TYR A 342 -4.57 -5.51 8.34
CA TYR A 342 -6.00 -5.41 8.09
C TYR A 342 -6.85 -5.26 9.37
N ASP A 343 -6.47 -5.86 10.49
CA ASP A 343 -7.22 -5.72 11.74
C ASP A 343 -7.22 -4.27 12.26
N GLU A 344 -6.07 -3.60 12.22
CA GLU A 344 -5.97 -2.19 12.60
C GLU A 344 -6.68 -1.27 11.59
N ALA A 345 -6.68 -1.64 10.31
CA ALA A 345 -7.45 -0.93 9.29
C ALA A 345 -8.96 -1.00 9.60
N VAL A 346 -9.49 -2.22 9.84
CA VAL A 346 -10.89 -2.43 10.26
C VAL A 346 -11.25 -1.60 11.49
N HIS A 347 -10.42 -1.64 12.54
CA HIS A 347 -10.65 -0.84 13.76
C HIS A 347 -10.69 0.66 13.46
N SER A 348 -9.85 1.13 12.54
CA SER A 348 -9.78 2.54 12.19
C SER A 348 -11.02 2.99 11.41
N TYR A 349 -11.43 2.25 10.39
CA TYR A 349 -12.65 2.55 9.64
C TYR A 349 -13.91 2.49 10.52
N LEU A 350 -14.03 1.48 11.38
CA LEU A 350 -15.15 1.39 12.32
C LEU A 350 -15.20 2.58 13.30
N ARG A 351 -14.06 3.04 13.80
CA ARG A 351 -14.00 4.26 14.62
C ARG A 351 -14.49 5.49 13.86
N TYR A 352 -14.12 5.59 12.58
CA TYR A 352 -14.61 6.68 11.74
C TYR A 352 -16.12 6.62 11.56
N ILE A 353 -16.65 5.44 11.17
CA ILE A 353 -18.08 5.22 10.91
C ILE A 353 -18.90 5.54 12.16
N ASN A 354 -18.50 5.01 13.32
CA ASN A 354 -19.21 5.19 14.58
C ASN A 354 -19.18 6.63 15.11
N ALA A 355 -18.13 7.41 14.78
CA ALA A 355 -18.00 8.80 15.20
C ALA A 355 -18.57 9.81 14.20
N SER A 356 -19.00 9.36 13.02
CA SER A 356 -19.46 10.25 11.95
C SER A 356 -20.94 10.56 12.07
N PRO A 357 -21.35 11.81 11.83
CA PRO A 357 -22.76 12.15 11.77
C PRO A 357 -23.42 11.52 10.55
N SER A 358 -24.69 11.14 10.66
CA SER A 358 -25.46 10.56 9.54
C SER A 358 -25.59 11.46 8.32
N SER A 359 -25.29 12.75 8.47
CA SER A 359 -25.24 13.72 7.36
C SER A 359 -23.98 13.61 6.50
N ALA A 360 -22.93 12.95 6.96
CA ALA A 360 -21.67 12.74 6.22
C ALA A 360 -21.78 11.58 5.21
N VAL A 361 -22.81 11.60 4.37
CA VAL A 361 -23.23 10.47 3.51
C VAL A 361 -22.12 10.04 2.57
N SER A 362 -21.42 10.98 1.93
CA SER A 362 -20.32 10.66 1.00
C SER A 362 -19.16 9.96 1.69
N ASP A 363 -18.69 10.54 2.80
CA ASP A 363 -17.53 10.00 3.51
C ASP A 363 -17.86 8.66 4.18
N LEU A 364 -19.09 8.47 4.68
CA LEU A 364 -19.56 7.21 5.23
C LEU A 364 -19.65 6.13 4.15
N ALA A 365 -20.08 6.48 2.95
CA ALA A 365 -20.12 5.55 1.84
C ALA A 365 -18.72 5.04 1.48
N LEU A 366 -17.76 5.96 1.42
CA LEU A 366 -16.36 5.61 1.15
C LEU A 366 -15.77 4.76 2.28
N ALA A 367 -16.01 5.13 3.54
CA ALA A 367 -15.50 4.38 4.69
C ALA A 367 -16.05 2.93 4.74
N HIS A 368 -17.32 2.72 4.39
CA HIS A 368 -17.87 1.38 4.27
C HIS A 368 -17.29 0.62 3.08
N TYR A 369 -17.03 1.29 1.96
CA TYR A 369 -16.40 0.71 0.80
C TYR A 369 -14.96 0.23 1.12
N ASP A 370 -14.14 1.06 1.76
CA ASP A 370 -12.76 0.72 2.15
C ASP A 370 -12.73 -0.39 3.22
N LEU A 371 -13.69 -0.36 4.17
CA LEU A 371 -13.87 -1.43 5.14
C LEU A 371 -14.23 -2.76 4.46
N GLY A 372 -15.11 -2.72 3.46
CA GLY A 372 -15.47 -3.87 2.63
C GLY A 372 -14.25 -4.48 1.95
N TYR A 373 -13.39 -3.66 1.33
CA TYR A 373 -12.12 -4.12 0.74
C TYR A 373 -11.18 -4.73 1.77
N THR A 374 -11.12 -4.13 2.96
CA THR A 374 -10.27 -4.65 4.04
C THR A 374 -10.71 -6.03 4.49
N ARG A 375 -12.02 -6.24 4.65
CA ARG A 375 -12.59 -7.55 5.00
C ARG A 375 -12.47 -8.55 3.87
N PHE A 376 -12.57 -8.09 2.63
CA PHE A 376 -12.30 -8.92 1.46
C PHE A 376 -10.85 -9.44 1.48
N ALA A 377 -9.88 -8.57 1.78
CA ALA A 377 -8.47 -8.94 1.92
C ALA A 377 -8.21 -9.90 3.11
N GLN A 378 -9.09 -9.89 4.11
CA GLN A 378 -9.09 -10.85 5.22
C GLN A 378 -9.83 -12.16 4.89
N GLU A 379 -10.37 -12.31 3.66
CA GLU A 379 -11.22 -13.41 3.24
C GLU A 379 -12.55 -13.53 4.04
N LYS A 380 -12.92 -12.44 4.73
CA LYS A 380 -14.19 -12.36 5.48
C LYS A 380 -15.33 -11.91 4.56
N TYR A 381 -15.63 -12.71 3.56
CA TYR A 381 -16.50 -12.34 2.45
C TYR A 381 -17.92 -11.94 2.88
N SER A 382 -18.52 -12.64 3.83
CA SER A 382 -19.87 -12.32 4.32
C SER A 382 -19.96 -10.96 5.02
N GLU A 383 -18.92 -10.60 5.76
CA GLU A 383 -18.82 -9.29 6.40
C GLU A 383 -18.52 -8.19 5.37
N ALA A 384 -17.64 -8.48 4.40
CA ALA A 384 -17.34 -7.58 3.31
C ALA A 384 -18.59 -7.22 2.48
N ILE A 385 -19.44 -8.22 2.18
CA ILE A 385 -20.75 -8.01 1.53
C ILE A 385 -21.58 -6.99 2.32
N THR A 386 -21.67 -7.16 3.64
CA THR A 386 -22.45 -6.25 4.50
C THR A 386 -21.95 -4.82 4.40
N ASP A 387 -20.62 -4.61 4.39
CA ASP A 387 -20.06 -3.27 4.30
C ASP A 387 -20.24 -2.66 2.92
N PHE A 388 -19.99 -3.41 1.84
CA PHE A 388 -20.27 -2.93 0.49
C PHE A 388 -21.75 -2.63 0.28
N GLN A 389 -22.68 -3.41 0.85
CA GLN A 389 -24.11 -3.12 0.81
C GLN A 389 -24.46 -1.82 1.56
N ASN A 390 -23.81 -1.54 2.69
CA ASN A 390 -23.96 -0.27 3.39
C ASN A 390 -23.45 0.89 2.54
N ALA A 391 -22.29 0.72 1.85
CA ALA A 391 -21.79 1.70 0.90
C ALA A 391 -22.80 1.95 -0.23
N VAL A 392 -23.29 0.90 -0.89
CA VAL A 392 -24.31 0.98 -1.95
C VAL A 392 -25.57 1.71 -1.47
N LYS A 393 -26.07 1.37 -0.28
CA LYS A 393 -27.25 2.03 0.30
C LYS A 393 -27.08 3.53 0.45
N LEU A 394 -25.86 3.99 0.81
CA LEU A 394 -25.55 5.40 0.93
C LEU A 394 -25.37 6.07 -0.45
N LEU A 395 -24.70 5.39 -1.39
CA LEU A 395 -24.43 5.87 -2.74
C LEU A 395 -25.74 6.06 -3.53
N SER A 396 -26.66 5.11 -3.45
CA SER A 396 -27.94 5.15 -4.17
C SER A 396 -28.90 6.26 -3.70
N THR A 397 -28.61 6.95 -2.58
CA THR A 397 -29.44 8.07 -2.11
C THR A 397 -29.41 9.29 -3.03
N GLY A 398 -28.47 9.38 -3.97
CA GLY A 398 -28.22 10.55 -4.81
C GLY A 398 -27.68 11.78 -4.04
N ARG A 399 -27.33 11.62 -2.76
CA ARG A 399 -26.80 12.68 -1.89
C ARG A 399 -25.28 12.66 -1.77
N THR A 400 -24.60 11.79 -2.53
CA THR A 400 -23.16 11.65 -2.52
C THR A 400 -22.54 12.46 -3.67
N SER A 401 -21.32 12.94 -3.44
CA SER A 401 -20.50 13.56 -4.48
C SER A 401 -19.73 12.53 -5.33
N HIS A 402 -19.83 11.24 -4.98
CA HIS A 402 -19.12 10.18 -5.68
C HIS A 402 -19.76 9.83 -7.02
N PRO A 403 -18.96 9.45 -8.03
CA PRO A 403 -19.47 9.03 -9.33
C PRO A 403 -20.21 7.67 -9.23
N ALA A 404 -21.14 7.42 -10.15
CA ALA A 404 -21.86 6.14 -10.27
C ALA A 404 -20.92 4.92 -10.42
N SER A 405 -19.67 5.14 -10.84
CA SER A 405 -18.65 4.09 -10.92
C SER A 405 -18.29 3.48 -9.56
N LEU A 406 -18.37 4.24 -8.47
CA LEU A 406 -18.13 3.71 -7.13
C LEU A 406 -19.24 2.76 -6.68
N GLU A 407 -20.50 3.09 -7.01
CA GLU A 407 -21.64 2.22 -6.74
C GLU A 407 -21.55 0.93 -7.59
N ALA A 408 -21.21 1.05 -8.86
CA ALA A 408 -20.99 -0.08 -9.75
C ALA A 408 -19.85 -1.00 -9.29
N ASP A 409 -18.73 -0.40 -8.85
CA ASP A 409 -17.62 -1.19 -8.31
C ASP A 409 -18.01 -1.88 -7.01
N SER A 410 -18.76 -1.21 -6.12
CA SER A 410 -19.27 -1.83 -4.89
C SER A 410 -20.12 -3.09 -5.19
N TYR A 411 -21.00 -3.04 -6.22
CA TYR A 411 -21.72 -4.23 -6.67
C TYR A 411 -20.76 -5.30 -7.23
N SER A 412 -19.75 -4.91 -7.97
CA SER A 412 -18.72 -5.86 -8.46
C SER A 412 -18.01 -6.56 -7.31
N ARG A 413 -17.65 -5.82 -6.25
CA ARG A 413 -17.01 -6.40 -5.05
C ARG A 413 -17.95 -7.32 -4.27
N ILE A 414 -19.24 -6.96 -4.15
CA ILE A 414 -20.24 -7.86 -3.57
C ILE A 414 -20.31 -9.16 -4.38
N ALA A 415 -20.31 -9.06 -5.70
CA ALA A 415 -20.33 -10.22 -6.59
C ALA A 415 -19.06 -11.07 -6.46
N ASP A 416 -17.87 -10.44 -6.37
CA ASP A 416 -16.61 -11.15 -6.11
C ASP A 416 -16.68 -11.93 -4.78
N CYS A 417 -17.19 -11.31 -3.70
CA CYS A 417 -17.38 -11.99 -2.42
C CYS A 417 -18.33 -13.19 -2.54
N ARG A 418 -19.43 -13.01 -3.24
CA ARG A 418 -20.41 -14.08 -3.49
C ARG A 418 -19.85 -15.21 -4.33
N TYR A 419 -18.99 -14.90 -5.29
CA TYR A 419 -18.27 -15.90 -6.06
C TYR A 419 -17.45 -16.81 -5.13
N TYR A 420 -16.67 -16.22 -4.19
CA TYR A 420 -15.89 -17.00 -3.23
C TYR A 420 -16.74 -17.79 -2.24
N LEU A 421 -17.94 -17.31 -1.94
CA LEU A 421 -18.93 -18.04 -1.12
C LEU A 421 -19.71 -19.10 -1.90
N GLY A 422 -19.55 -19.18 -3.22
CA GLY A 422 -20.26 -20.12 -4.07
C GLY A 422 -21.68 -19.72 -4.46
N GLU A 423 -22.05 -18.50 -4.18
CA GLU A 423 -23.37 -17.93 -4.48
C GLU A 423 -23.44 -17.42 -5.93
N TYR A 424 -23.11 -18.27 -6.91
CA TYR A 424 -22.91 -17.85 -8.31
C TYR A 424 -24.10 -17.14 -8.95
N SER A 425 -25.33 -17.55 -8.62
CA SER A 425 -26.53 -16.88 -9.16
C SER A 425 -26.65 -15.46 -8.65
N ALA A 426 -26.45 -15.27 -7.36
CA ALA A 426 -26.47 -13.92 -6.76
C ALA A 426 -25.30 -13.06 -7.21
N ALA A 427 -24.11 -13.65 -7.41
CA ALA A 427 -22.97 -12.98 -7.99
C ALA A 427 -23.25 -12.49 -9.41
N ALA A 428 -23.88 -13.32 -10.24
CA ALA A 428 -24.31 -12.95 -11.59
C ALA A 428 -25.23 -11.73 -11.58
N ASP A 429 -26.24 -11.72 -10.69
CA ASP A 429 -27.17 -10.61 -10.57
C ASP A 429 -26.46 -9.29 -10.20
N ASP A 430 -25.47 -9.36 -9.30
CA ASP A 430 -24.75 -8.17 -8.86
C ASP A 430 -23.73 -7.68 -9.89
N TYR A 431 -23.03 -8.55 -10.61
CA TYR A 431 -22.21 -8.15 -11.76
C TYR A 431 -23.05 -7.49 -12.85
N LYS A 432 -24.25 -8.02 -13.12
CA LYS A 432 -25.17 -7.40 -14.07
C LYS A 432 -25.61 -6.03 -13.61
N LYS A 433 -25.94 -5.83 -12.33
CA LYS A 433 -26.28 -4.51 -11.79
C LYS A 433 -25.09 -3.55 -11.91
N ALA A 434 -23.86 -3.99 -11.60
CA ALA A 434 -22.67 -3.20 -11.78
C ALA A 434 -22.50 -2.71 -13.22
N TYR A 435 -22.69 -3.61 -14.19
CA TYR A 435 -22.65 -3.27 -15.61
C TYR A 435 -23.76 -2.29 -16.00
N ASP A 436 -25.00 -2.51 -15.55
CA ASP A 436 -26.15 -1.68 -15.89
C ASP A 436 -26.01 -0.24 -15.35
N LEU A 437 -25.29 -0.05 -14.24
CA LEU A 437 -24.95 1.28 -13.68
C LEU A 437 -23.91 2.03 -14.51
N THR A 438 -22.95 1.34 -15.10
CA THR A 438 -21.85 1.92 -15.85
C THR A 438 -21.61 1.23 -17.19
N PRO A 439 -22.57 1.27 -18.13
CA PRO A 439 -22.50 0.49 -19.37
C PRO A 439 -21.36 0.91 -20.32
N SER A 440 -20.76 2.09 -20.09
CA SER A 440 -19.62 2.62 -20.90
C SER A 440 -18.24 2.20 -20.40
N SER A 441 -18.14 1.68 -19.18
CA SER A 441 -16.88 1.31 -18.51
C SER A 441 -16.98 0.01 -17.70
N GLY A 442 -18.02 -0.76 -17.91
CA GLY A 442 -18.32 -1.97 -17.15
C GLY A 442 -17.81 -3.26 -17.79
N ASP A 443 -16.68 -3.22 -18.49
CA ASP A 443 -16.11 -4.39 -19.17
C ASP A 443 -15.74 -5.50 -18.19
N TYR A 444 -15.18 -5.16 -17.01
CA TYR A 444 -14.92 -6.13 -15.97
C TYR A 444 -16.18 -6.83 -15.47
N ALA A 445 -17.20 -6.06 -15.09
CA ALA A 445 -18.44 -6.61 -14.59
C ALA A 445 -19.14 -7.49 -15.64
N LEU A 446 -19.15 -7.07 -16.91
CA LEU A 446 -19.72 -7.84 -18.00
C LEU A 446 -18.95 -9.14 -18.27
N TYR A 447 -17.62 -9.09 -18.17
CA TYR A 447 -16.78 -10.29 -18.28
C TYR A 447 -17.08 -11.28 -17.15
N GLN A 448 -17.08 -10.80 -15.91
CA GLN A 448 -17.36 -11.66 -14.75
C GLN A 448 -18.78 -12.21 -14.76
N TYR A 449 -19.75 -11.43 -15.24
CA TYR A 449 -21.11 -11.93 -15.46
C TYR A 449 -21.13 -13.11 -16.43
N ALA A 450 -20.36 -13.02 -17.52
CA ALA A 450 -20.21 -14.14 -18.46
C ALA A 450 -19.58 -15.38 -17.80
N ILE A 451 -18.58 -15.19 -16.94
CA ILE A 451 -17.98 -16.28 -16.17
C ILE A 451 -19.00 -16.96 -15.25
N MET A 452 -19.81 -16.16 -14.54
CA MET A 452 -20.88 -16.69 -13.68
C MET A 452 -21.90 -17.53 -14.49
N GLN A 453 -22.29 -17.05 -15.67
CA GLN A 453 -23.15 -17.81 -16.58
C GLN A 453 -22.53 -19.18 -16.94
N GLY A 454 -21.22 -19.22 -17.19
CA GLY A 454 -20.50 -20.46 -17.45
C GLY A 454 -20.52 -21.42 -16.25
N LEU A 455 -20.31 -20.93 -15.05
CA LEU A 455 -20.35 -21.70 -13.80
C LEU A 455 -21.77 -22.24 -13.54
N LEU A 456 -22.78 -21.47 -13.92
CA LEU A 456 -24.19 -21.89 -13.87
C LEU A 456 -24.61 -22.79 -15.05
N LYS A 457 -23.66 -23.18 -15.92
CA LYS A 457 -23.86 -23.99 -17.13
C LYS A 457 -24.71 -23.32 -18.21
N ASP A 458 -24.95 -22.00 -18.12
CA ASP A 458 -25.57 -21.21 -19.18
C ASP A 458 -24.52 -20.80 -20.22
N HIS A 459 -24.01 -21.77 -20.97
CA HIS A 459 -23.03 -21.53 -22.03
C HIS A 459 -23.57 -20.59 -23.12
N SER A 460 -24.85 -20.66 -23.41
CA SER A 460 -25.51 -19.79 -24.38
C SER A 460 -25.50 -18.32 -23.96
N GLY A 461 -25.87 -18.05 -22.72
CA GLY A 461 -25.79 -16.74 -22.12
C GLY A 461 -24.36 -16.22 -22.08
N LYS A 462 -23.39 -17.05 -21.63
CA LYS A 462 -21.96 -16.72 -21.61
C LYS A 462 -21.46 -16.27 -22.98
N ILE A 463 -21.76 -17.05 -24.04
CA ILE A 463 -21.37 -16.71 -25.42
C ILE A 463 -21.95 -15.36 -25.84
N SER A 464 -23.26 -15.14 -25.62
CA SER A 464 -23.94 -13.90 -25.95
C SER A 464 -23.38 -12.69 -25.18
N THR A 465 -23.07 -12.87 -23.90
CA THR A 465 -22.50 -11.83 -23.04
C THR A 465 -21.09 -11.47 -23.49
N ILE A 466 -20.27 -12.44 -23.90
CA ILE A 466 -18.92 -12.18 -24.44
C ILE A 466 -19.01 -11.49 -25.81
N ASP A 467 -19.99 -11.79 -26.64
CA ASP A 467 -20.22 -11.08 -27.89
C ASP A 467 -20.57 -9.60 -27.65
N ASN A 468 -21.38 -9.32 -26.63
CA ASN A 468 -21.65 -7.98 -26.17
C ASN A 468 -20.39 -7.27 -25.66
N LEU A 469 -19.58 -7.95 -24.85
CA LEU A 469 -18.30 -7.44 -24.34
C LEU A 469 -17.36 -7.03 -25.48
N THR A 470 -17.13 -7.94 -26.44
CA THR A 470 -16.19 -7.71 -27.54
C THR A 470 -16.67 -6.61 -28.50
N SER A 471 -17.98 -6.43 -28.66
CA SER A 471 -18.55 -5.40 -29.50
C SER A 471 -18.54 -4.01 -28.84
N ARG A 472 -18.82 -3.94 -27.53
CA ARG A 472 -18.90 -2.68 -26.80
C ARG A 472 -17.54 -2.16 -26.34
N PHE A 473 -16.63 -3.06 -25.99
CA PHE A 473 -15.32 -2.71 -25.44
C PHE A 473 -14.17 -3.29 -26.28
N PRO A 474 -14.07 -2.91 -27.57
CA PRO A 474 -13.09 -3.49 -28.51
C PRO A 474 -11.62 -3.27 -28.12
N SER A 475 -11.36 -2.33 -27.18
CA SER A 475 -10.04 -2.04 -26.64
C SER A 475 -9.80 -2.59 -25.24
N SER A 476 -10.74 -3.33 -24.65
CA SER A 476 -10.57 -3.92 -23.33
C SER A 476 -9.45 -4.95 -23.33
N GLY A 477 -8.62 -4.92 -22.28
CA GLY A 477 -7.58 -5.92 -22.04
C GLY A 477 -8.14 -7.33 -21.76
N LEU A 478 -9.44 -7.47 -21.47
CA LEU A 478 -10.10 -8.74 -21.18
C LEU A 478 -10.51 -9.52 -22.43
N ILE A 479 -10.46 -8.91 -23.61
CA ILE A 479 -10.90 -9.55 -24.87
C ILE A 479 -10.17 -10.87 -25.14
N PRO A 480 -8.84 -10.97 -25.03
CA PRO A 480 -8.17 -12.24 -25.30
C PRO A 480 -8.68 -13.36 -24.40
N GLN A 481 -8.86 -13.09 -23.11
CA GLN A 481 -9.39 -14.06 -22.15
C GLN A 481 -10.85 -14.39 -22.47
N ALA A 482 -11.67 -13.37 -22.77
CA ALA A 482 -13.07 -13.57 -23.12
C ALA A 482 -13.25 -14.42 -24.37
N LEU A 483 -12.43 -14.25 -25.39
CA LEU A 483 -12.45 -15.07 -26.60
C LEU A 483 -12.08 -16.54 -26.31
N LEU A 484 -11.09 -16.76 -25.43
CA LEU A 484 -10.74 -18.10 -24.96
C LEU A 484 -11.96 -18.76 -24.30
N GLU A 485 -12.53 -18.11 -23.32
CA GLU A 485 -13.73 -18.56 -22.57
C GLU A 485 -14.95 -18.83 -23.47
N LYS A 486 -15.15 -17.98 -24.50
CA LYS A 486 -16.20 -18.18 -25.50
C LYS A 486 -15.96 -19.45 -26.30
N ALA A 487 -14.75 -19.65 -26.79
CA ALA A 487 -14.40 -20.81 -27.60
C ALA A 487 -14.54 -22.12 -26.80
N GLU A 488 -14.13 -22.12 -25.53
CA GLU A 488 -14.30 -23.24 -24.62
C GLU A 488 -15.79 -23.56 -24.40
N SER A 489 -16.62 -22.52 -24.23
CA SER A 489 -18.08 -22.70 -24.08
C SER A 489 -18.70 -23.24 -25.36
N GLN A 490 -18.22 -22.81 -26.53
CA GLN A 490 -18.67 -23.36 -27.82
C GLN A 490 -18.25 -24.81 -27.98
N SER A 491 -17.05 -25.17 -27.53
CA SER A 491 -16.60 -26.58 -27.50
C SER A 491 -17.44 -27.43 -26.56
N ALA A 492 -17.71 -26.92 -25.34
CA ALA A 492 -18.53 -27.61 -24.33
C ALA A 492 -19.97 -27.87 -24.79
N THR A 493 -20.51 -27.00 -25.65
CA THR A 493 -21.85 -27.16 -26.25
C THR A 493 -21.83 -27.99 -27.54
N GLY A 494 -20.71 -28.58 -27.92
CA GLY A 494 -20.56 -29.38 -29.13
C GLY A 494 -20.49 -28.56 -30.44
N ASN A 495 -20.46 -27.22 -30.35
CA ASN A 495 -20.35 -26.38 -31.54
C ASN A 495 -18.87 -26.19 -31.96
N THR A 496 -18.23 -27.29 -32.30
CA THR A 496 -16.80 -27.34 -32.65
C THR A 496 -16.41 -26.36 -33.76
N SER A 497 -17.27 -26.24 -34.79
CA SER A 497 -16.99 -25.31 -35.90
C SER A 497 -16.96 -23.82 -35.44
N ALA A 498 -17.79 -23.44 -34.48
CA ALA A 498 -17.77 -22.11 -33.91
C ALA A 498 -16.53 -21.92 -33.01
N ALA A 499 -16.20 -22.91 -32.18
CA ALA A 499 -15.02 -22.90 -31.35
C ALA A 499 -13.74 -22.69 -32.16
N ILE A 500 -13.57 -23.46 -33.25
CA ILE A 500 -12.43 -23.33 -34.16
C ILE A 500 -12.36 -21.90 -34.74
N ARG A 501 -13.48 -21.30 -35.15
CA ARG A 501 -13.47 -19.93 -35.65
C ARG A 501 -13.05 -18.93 -34.56
N THR A 502 -13.55 -19.08 -33.35
CA THR A 502 -13.23 -18.18 -32.23
C THR A 502 -11.77 -18.33 -31.78
N TYR A 503 -11.27 -19.57 -31.69
CA TYR A 503 -9.83 -19.77 -31.42
C TYR A 503 -8.95 -19.17 -32.51
N ASN A 504 -9.30 -19.34 -33.80
CA ASN A 504 -8.57 -18.71 -34.90
C ASN A 504 -8.59 -17.18 -34.82
N ASP A 505 -9.70 -16.55 -34.45
CA ASP A 505 -9.77 -15.10 -34.20
C ASP A 505 -8.83 -14.71 -33.04
N LEU A 506 -8.87 -15.44 -31.93
CA LEU A 506 -8.02 -15.22 -30.76
C LEU A 506 -6.52 -15.27 -31.14
N VAL A 507 -6.08 -16.37 -31.76
CA VAL A 507 -4.66 -16.59 -32.06
C VAL A 507 -4.14 -15.70 -33.20
N SER A 508 -5.02 -15.18 -34.07
CA SER A 508 -4.64 -14.26 -35.11
C SER A 508 -4.46 -12.83 -34.59
N ARG A 509 -5.34 -12.40 -33.69
CA ARG A 509 -5.33 -11.03 -33.15
C ARG A 509 -4.42 -10.86 -31.94
N TYR A 510 -4.30 -11.87 -31.11
CA TYR A 510 -3.63 -11.80 -29.80
C TYR A 510 -2.61 -12.94 -29.59
N PRO A 511 -1.76 -13.28 -30.57
CA PRO A 511 -0.91 -14.49 -30.53
C PRO A 511 0.06 -14.52 -29.35
N SER A 512 0.56 -13.34 -28.92
CA SER A 512 1.60 -13.23 -27.89
C SER A 512 1.04 -13.13 -26.46
N THR A 513 -0.28 -13.01 -26.28
CA THR A 513 -0.90 -13.00 -24.94
C THR A 513 -0.96 -14.41 -24.37
N ALA A 514 -1.02 -14.54 -23.04
CA ALA A 514 -1.19 -15.86 -22.41
C ALA A 514 -2.46 -16.58 -22.90
N PRO A 515 -3.65 -15.91 -22.97
CA PRO A 515 -4.84 -16.53 -23.58
C PRO A 515 -4.62 -16.92 -25.06
N GLY A 516 -3.89 -16.10 -25.83
CA GLY A 516 -3.59 -16.40 -27.22
C GLY A 516 -2.73 -17.64 -27.41
N ARG A 517 -1.68 -17.78 -26.62
CA ARG A 517 -0.83 -18.98 -26.63
C ARG A 517 -1.59 -20.23 -26.19
N ASN A 518 -2.40 -20.12 -25.12
CA ASN A 518 -3.29 -21.20 -24.70
C ASN A 518 -4.33 -21.52 -25.79
N GLY A 519 -4.86 -20.50 -26.44
CA GLY A 519 -5.79 -20.64 -27.57
C GLY A 519 -5.22 -21.48 -28.72
N TYR A 520 -3.93 -21.39 -29.00
CA TYR A 520 -3.28 -22.29 -29.97
C TYR A 520 -3.33 -23.75 -29.51
N LEU A 521 -3.06 -24.03 -28.23
CA LEU A 521 -3.12 -25.39 -27.70
C LEU A 521 -4.54 -25.96 -27.82
N GLN A 522 -5.53 -25.18 -27.35
CA GLN A 522 -6.92 -25.58 -27.41
C GLN A 522 -7.43 -25.74 -28.86
N LEU A 523 -6.98 -24.88 -29.77
CA LEU A 523 -7.27 -25.01 -31.21
C LEU A 523 -6.71 -26.30 -31.76
N ALA A 524 -5.47 -26.64 -31.42
CA ALA A 524 -4.83 -27.89 -31.87
C ALA A 524 -5.57 -29.11 -31.36
N ILE A 525 -5.91 -29.15 -30.07
CA ILE A 525 -6.71 -30.20 -29.45
C ILE A 525 -8.09 -30.30 -30.13
N THR A 526 -8.74 -29.15 -30.36
CA THR A 526 -10.06 -29.10 -31.02
C THR A 526 -10.00 -29.66 -32.42
N TYR A 527 -8.96 -29.36 -33.22
CA TYR A 527 -8.75 -29.95 -34.56
C TYR A 527 -8.55 -31.46 -34.48
N ILE A 528 -7.77 -31.92 -33.52
CA ILE A 528 -7.50 -33.37 -33.35
C ILE A 528 -8.83 -34.09 -32.99
N ASN A 529 -9.57 -33.56 -32.03
CA ASN A 529 -10.83 -34.17 -31.60
C ASN A 529 -11.94 -34.12 -32.67
N SER A 530 -11.85 -33.15 -33.61
CA SER A 530 -12.79 -33.06 -34.72
C SER A 530 -12.38 -33.92 -35.93
N GLY A 531 -11.29 -34.70 -35.85
CA GLY A 531 -10.78 -35.52 -36.93
C GLY A 531 -9.85 -34.77 -37.91
N GLU A 532 -9.63 -33.46 -37.72
CA GLU A 532 -8.73 -32.66 -38.54
C GLU A 532 -7.29 -32.73 -38.00
N ARG A 533 -6.82 -33.96 -37.75
CA ARG A 533 -5.54 -34.23 -37.06
C ARG A 533 -4.35 -33.52 -37.65
N SER A 534 -4.26 -33.42 -38.99
CA SER A 534 -3.15 -32.71 -39.67
C SER A 534 -3.10 -31.23 -39.28
N LYS A 535 -4.27 -30.54 -39.23
CA LYS A 535 -4.32 -29.14 -38.82
C LYS A 535 -3.94 -28.97 -37.34
N GLY A 536 -4.32 -29.92 -36.47
CA GLY A 536 -3.92 -29.93 -35.07
C GLY A 536 -2.40 -29.99 -34.92
N ILE A 537 -1.77 -30.96 -35.58
CA ILE A 537 -0.31 -31.10 -35.61
C ILE A 537 0.39 -29.84 -36.14
N ASP A 538 -0.13 -29.25 -37.22
CA ASP A 538 0.43 -28.01 -37.78
C ASP A 538 0.29 -26.86 -36.84
N THR A 539 -0.81 -26.80 -36.10
CA THR A 539 -1.05 -25.77 -35.07
C THR A 539 -0.07 -25.88 -33.89
N TYR A 540 0.19 -27.09 -33.39
CA TYR A 540 1.23 -27.34 -32.40
C TYR A 540 2.62 -26.94 -32.91
N LYS A 541 2.96 -27.35 -34.11
CA LYS A 541 4.24 -26.98 -34.75
C LYS A 541 4.37 -25.46 -34.89
N LYS A 542 3.25 -24.74 -35.12
CA LYS A 542 3.23 -23.28 -35.19
C LYS A 542 3.55 -22.65 -33.87
N VAL A 543 3.01 -23.17 -32.75
CA VAL A 543 3.35 -22.73 -31.39
C VAL A 543 4.84 -22.84 -31.13
N ILE A 544 5.41 -24.03 -31.39
CA ILE A 544 6.84 -24.30 -31.18
C ILE A 544 7.72 -23.38 -32.02
N ARG A 545 7.36 -23.13 -33.30
CA ARG A 545 8.15 -22.22 -34.17
C ARG A 545 8.06 -20.77 -33.72
N THR A 546 6.87 -20.34 -33.19
CA THR A 546 6.62 -18.94 -32.89
C THR A 546 7.11 -18.57 -31.48
N PHE A 547 7.00 -19.51 -30.53
CA PHE A 547 7.30 -19.30 -29.13
C PHE A 547 8.18 -20.43 -28.56
N PRO A 548 9.34 -20.74 -29.14
CA PRO A 548 10.08 -21.99 -28.88
C PRO A 548 10.46 -22.20 -27.40
N SER A 549 10.67 -21.12 -26.66
CA SER A 549 11.07 -21.18 -25.24
C SER A 549 9.90 -21.03 -24.27
N SER A 550 8.64 -21.01 -24.74
CA SER A 550 7.49 -20.87 -23.89
C SER A 550 7.04 -22.20 -23.30
N GLU A 551 6.30 -22.15 -22.19
CA GLU A 551 5.68 -23.32 -21.58
C GLU A 551 4.69 -23.97 -22.54
N GLU A 552 3.95 -23.18 -23.32
CA GLU A 552 3.00 -23.67 -24.30
C GLU A 552 3.72 -24.44 -25.44
N ALA A 553 4.94 -24.03 -25.80
CA ALA A 553 5.76 -24.77 -26.74
C ALA A 553 6.20 -26.13 -26.18
N ARG A 554 6.52 -26.19 -24.90
CA ARG A 554 6.84 -27.43 -24.20
C ARG A 554 5.63 -28.38 -24.19
N ILE A 555 4.47 -27.86 -23.79
CA ILE A 555 3.21 -28.63 -23.81
C ILE A 555 2.91 -29.12 -25.23
N ALA A 556 3.01 -28.24 -26.24
CA ALA A 556 2.79 -28.60 -27.62
C ALA A 556 3.76 -29.69 -28.12
N ALA A 557 5.02 -29.64 -27.69
CA ALA A 557 6.02 -30.65 -28.01
C ALA A 557 5.72 -31.98 -27.30
N ASP A 558 5.29 -31.95 -26.05
CA ASP A 558 4.87 -33.11 -25.27
C ASP A 558 3.63 -33.78 -25.90
N ASP A 559 2.61 -32.99 -26.28
CA ASP A 559 1.44 -33.51 -26.99
C ASP A 559 1.84 -34.12 -28.36
N LEU A 560 2.68 -33.41 -29.13
CA LEU A 560 3.19 -33.96 -30.39
C LEU A 560 4.01 -35.24 -30.19
N LYS A 561 4.79 -35.32 -29.09
CA LYS A 561 5.54 -36.51 -28.74
C LYS A 561 4.62 -37.72 -28.60
N GLN A 562 3.48 -37.52 -27.85
CA GLN A 562 2.49 -38.59 -27.72
C GLN A 562 1.82 -38.93 -29.05
N ILE A 563 1.46 -37.92 -29.85
CA ILE A 563 0.83 -38.12 -31.17
C ILE A 563 1.76 -38.88 -32.11
N TYR A 564 3.03 -38.47 -32.20
CA TYR A 564 4.02 -39.09 -33.07
C TYR A 564 4.48 -40.45 -32.54
N ALA A 565 4.47 -40.63 -31.21
CA ALA A 565 4.74 -41.92 -30.59
C ALA A 565 3.64 -42.95 -30.97
N ALA A 566 2.36 -42.52 -30.85
CA ALA A 566 1.23 -43.34 -31.25
C ALA A 566 1.23 -43.70 -32.74
N ASP A 567 1.81 -42.86 -33.58
CA ASP A 567 1.96 -43.09 -35.02
C ASP A 567 3.25 -43.88 -35.38
N GLY A 568 4.14 -44.18 -34.46
CA GLY A 568 5.45 -44.76 -34.68
C GLY A 568 6.39 -43.84 -35.46
N ARG A 569 6.26 -42.52 -35.34
CA ARG A 569 6.97 -41.54 -36.18
C ARG A 569 7.76 -40.54 -35.35
N LEU A 570 8.24 -40.93 -34.18
CA LEU A 570 8.96 -40.01 -33.24
C LEU A 570 10.17 -39.35 -33.90
N ASN A 571 10.86 -40.01 -34.77
CA ASN A 571 12.01 -39.47 -35.53
C ASN A 571 11.64 -38.22 -36.34
N GLU A 572 10.41 -38.11 -36.85
CA GLU A 572 9.97 -36.90 -37.57
C GLU A 572 9.81 -35.74 -36.65
N LEU A 573 9.30 -35.98 -35.43
CA LEU A 573 9.22 -34.93 -34.39
C LEU A 573 10.61 -34.47 -34.00
N VAL A 574 11.53 -35.37 -33.73
CA VAL A 574 12.92 -35.05 -33.35
C VAL A 574 13.57 -34.17 -34.42
N ASN A 575 13.42 -34.53 -35.67
CA ASN A 575 13.96 -33.77 -36.82
C ASN A 575 13.31 -32.38 -36.90
N PHE A 576 12.01 -32.29 -36.65
CA PHE A 576 11.32 -31.02 -36.59
C PHE A 576 11.84 -30.15 -35.44
N LEU A 577 11.94 -30.67 -34.23
CA LEU A 577 12.42 -29.92 -33.06
C LEU A 577 13.85 -29.42 -33.24
N LYS A 578 14.74 -30.27 -33.79
CA LYS A 578 16.12 -29.88 -34.13
C LYS A 578 16.20 -28.76 -35.18
N SER A 579 15.17 -28.61 -36.02
CA SER A 579 15.11 -27.54 -37.03
C SER A 579 14.70 -26.18 -36.48
N VAL A 580 14.21 -26.11 -35.23
CA VAL A 580 13.73 -24.89 -34.60
C VAL A 580 14.69 -24.48 -33.48
N PRO A 581 15.38 -23.32 -33.58
CA PRO A 581 16.29 -22.87 -32.53
C PRO A 581 15.55 -22.67 -31.19
N ASN A 582 16.16 -23.16 -30.12
CA ASN A 582 15.63 -23.12 -28.76
C ASN A 582 14.29 -23.87 -28.54
N ALA A 583 13.92 -24.76 -29.43
CA ALA A 583 12.80 -25.66 -29.22
C ALA A 583 13.09 -26.66 -28.08
N PRO A 584 12.05 -27.23 -27.45
CA PRO A 584 12.22 -28.33 -26.50
C PRO A 584 13.00 -29.50 -27.16
N SER A 585 13.84 -30.15 -26.37
CA SER A 585 14.63 -31.33 -26.82
C SER A 585 14.41 -32.48 -25.83
N TYR A 586 14.57 -33.69 -26.34
CA TYR A 586 14.40 -34.93 -25.58
C TYR A 586 15.64 -35.78 -25.68
N GLU A 587 15.99 -36.49 -24.63
CA GLU A 587 17.03 -37.50 -24.63
C GLU A 587 16.54 -38.76 -25.36
N GLU A 588 17.46 -39.51 -25.94
CA GLU A 588 17.14 -40.72 -26.71
C GLU A 588 16.43 -41.76 -25.83
N SER A 589 16.86 -41.90 -24.58
CA SER A 589 16.22 -42.78 -23.60
C SER A 589 14.77 -42.36 -23.26
N GLU A 590 14.50 -41.05 -23.23
CA GLU A 590 13.13 -40.53 -23.00
C GLU A 590 12.25 -40.81 -24.22
N LEU A 591 12.78 -40.66 -25.41
CA LEU A 591 12.05 -40.94 -26.65
C LEU A 591 11.76 -42.44 -26.81
N GLU A 592 12.73 -43.28 -26.51
CA GLU A 592 12.56 -44.73 -26.44
C GLU A 592 11.47 -45.12 -25.46
N GLN A 593 11.51 -44.57 -24.22
CA GLN A 593 10.51 -44.81 -23.19
C GLN A 593 9.14 -44.34 -23.65
N THR A 594 9.05 -43.16 -24.29
CA THR A 594 7.78 -42.63 -24.80
C THR A 594 7.24 -43.51 -25.93
N ALA A 595 8.08 -43.96 -26.83
CA ALA A 595 7.69 -44.88 -27.88
C ALA A 595 7.13 -46.19 -27.32
N TYR A 596 7.81 -46.72 -26.34
CA TYR A 596 7.38 -47.91 -25.65
C TYR A 596 6.03 -47.64 -24.91
N GLN A 597 5.94 -46.62 -24.11
CA GLN A 597 4.71 -46.27 -23.39
C GLN A 597 3.51 -46.02 -24.31
N ALA A 598 3.70 -45.33 -25.42
CA ALA A 598 2.66 -45.14 -26.42
C ALA A 598 2.19 -46.46 -27.05
N ALA A 599 3.15 -47.35 -27.40
CA ALA A 599 2.89 -48.65 -27.90
C ALA A 599 2.16 -49.51 -26.85
N GLU A 600 2.61 -49.49 -25.62
CA GLU A 600 2.03 -50.16 -24.46
C GLU A 600 0.62 -49.65 -24.17
N ASN A 601 0.43 -48.33 -24.04
CA ASN A 601 -0.89 -47.73 -23.82
C ASN A 601 -1.87 -48.04 -24.96
N THR A 602 -1.39 -48.04 -26.22
CA THR A 602 -2.22 -48.40 -27.37
C THR A 602 -2.66 -49.86 -27.25
N TYR A 603 -1.73 -50.72 -26.92
CA TYR A 603 -2.00 -52.11 -26.67
C TYR A 603 -3.01 -52.29 -25.55
N ILE A 604 -2.77 -51.71 -24.38
CA ILE A 604 -3.66 -51.83 -23.19
C ILE A 604 -5.09 -51.33 -23.49
N ASN A 605 -5.23 -50.24 -24.23
CA ASN A 605 -6.53 -49.59 -24.46
C ASN A 605 -7.26 -50.19 -25.68
N THR A 606 -6.57 -50.66 -26.67
CA THR A 606 -7.16 -51.07 -27.96
C THR A 606 -6.81 -52.50 -28.39
N GLY A 607 -5.85 -53.13 -27.75
CA GLY A 607 -5.33 -54.43 -28.15
C GLY A 607 -4.39 -54.39 -29.39
N ALA A 608 -4.16 -53.20 -29.96
CA ALA A 608 -3.35 -53.06 -31.17
C ALA A 608 -1.86 -53.25 -30.89
N THR A 609 -1.24 -54.17 -31.60
CA THR A 609 0.19 -54.56 -31.41
C THR A 609 1.16 -53.87 -32.36
N ASP A 610 0.67 -53.16 -33.38
CA ASP A 610 1.49 -52.53 -34.39
C ASP A 610 2.56 -51.59 -33.81
N GLY A 611 2.18 -50.84 -32.71
CA GLY A 611 3.10 -49.99 -32.00
C GLY A 611 4.26 -50.73 -31.34
N LEU A 612 3.96 -51.86 -30.69
CA LEU A 612 4.96 -52.69 -30.02
C LEU A 612 5.91 -53.35 -31.06
N LEU A 613 5.32 -53.82 -32.18
CA LEU A 613 6.11 -54.33 -33.30
C LEU A 613 7.02 -53.26 -33.90
N GLY A 614 6.54 -52.04 -34.06
CA GLY A 614 7.30 -50.87 -34.45
C GLY A 614 8.44 -50.59 -33.48
N TYR A 615 8.14 -50.55 -32.19
CA TYR A 615 9.10 -50.31 -31.14
C TYR A 615 10.25 -51.31 -31.12
N ILE A 616 9.99 -52.63 -31.12
CA ILE A 616 11.04 -53.65 -31.10
C ILE A 616 11.89 -53.63 -32.34
N LYS A 617 11.38 -53.09 -33.47
CA LYS A 617 12.11 -52.92 -34.71
C LYS A 617 13.01 -51.67 -34.68
N GLU A 618 12.50 -50.55 -34.12
CA GLU A 618 13.19 -49.25 -34.08
C GLU A 618 14.25 -49.21 -32.98
N TYR A 619 14.00 -49.88 -31.86
CA TYR A 619 14.89 -49.97 -30.71
C TYR A 619 15.30 -51.45 -30.43
N PRO A 620 16.13 -52.03 -31.29
CA PRO A 620 16.53 -53.44 -31.15
C PRO A 620 17.29 -53.73 -29.85
N ASP A 621 17.97 -52.74 -29.30
CA ASP A 621 18.65 -52.81 -28.01
C ASP A 621 17.97 -51.95 -26.93
N GLY A 622 16.72 -51.58 -27.13
CA GLY A 622 15.96 -50.73 -26.22
C GLY A 622 15.75 -51.36 -24.86
N ALA A 623 15.80 -50.50 -23.81
CA ALA A 623 15.68 -50.94 -22.44
C ALA A 623 14.33 -51.63 -22.14
N SER A 624 13.25 -51.24 -22.83
CA SER A 624 11.90 -51.79 -22.66
C SER A 624 11.58 -52.93 -23.64
N ARG A 625 12.56 -53.42 -24.39
CA ARG A 625 12.34 -54.48 -25.41
C ARG A 625 11.78 -55.75 -24.83
N ALA A 626 12.26 -56.16 -23.69
CA ALA A 626 11.73 -57.34 -22.97
C ALA A 626 10.24 -57.16 -22.65
N SER A 627 9.86 -55.97 -22.13
CA SER A 627 8.47 -55.65 -21.79
C SER A 627 7.58 -55.61 -23.06
N ALA A 628 8.10 -55.02 -24.15
CA ALA A 628 7.38 -54.99 -25.42
C ALA A 628 7.14 -56.41 -25.98
N LEU A 629 8.13 -57.29 -25.93
CA LEU A 629 7.99 -58.71 -26.29
C LEU A 629 7.00 -59.43 -25.37
N TYR A 630 7.00 -59.09 -24.07
CA TYR A 630 6.04 -59.64 -23.11
C TYR A 630 4.62 -59.22 -23.48
N TYR A 631 4.37 -57.92 -23.75
CA TYR A 631 3.04 -57.45 -24.18
C TYR A 631 2.61 -58.06 -25.54
N LEU A 632 3.56 -58.29 -26.47
CA LEU A 632 3.26 -59.03 -27.70
C LEU A 632 2.86 -60.49 -27.40
N ALA A 633 3.49 -61.07 -26.39
CA ALA A 633 3.12 -62.40 -25.94
C ALA A 633 1.71 -62.39 -25.28
N ASP A 634 1.46 -61.41 -24.47
CA ASP A 634 0.15 -61.17 -23.82
C ASP A 634 -0.96 -60.89 -24.87
N ALA A 635 -0.64 -60.02 -25.89
CA ALA A 635 -1.57 -59.76 -26.98
C ALA A 635 -1.93 -61.01 -27.76
N ALA A 636 -0.88 -61.73 -28.19
CA ALA A 636 -1.04 -62.97 -28.93
C ALA A 636 -1.86 -63.99 -28.09
N TRP A 637 -1.66 -63.93 -26.78
CA TRP A 637 -2.43 -64.77 -25.86
C TRP A 637 -3.92 -64.36 -25.88
N ASN A 638 -4.17 -63.08 -25.73
CA ASN A 638 -5.56 -62.51 -25.67
C ASN A 638 -6.30 -62.64 -27.02
N GLU A 639 -5.60 -62.64 -28.12
CA GLU A 639 -6.12 -62.89 -29.48
C GLU A 639 -6.36 -64.34 -29.80
N GLY A 640 -6.01 -65.26 -28.91
CA GLY A 640 -6.11 -66.70 -29.15
C GLY A 640 -4.96 -67.23 -30.06
N SER A 641 -3.97 -66.38 -30.34
CA SER A 641 -2.80 -66.77 -31.12
C SER A 641 -1.74 -67.41 -30.21
N VAL A 642 -2.17 -68.44 -29.53
CA VAL A 642 -1.41 -69.08 -28.44
C VAL A 642 0.02 -69.46 -28.79
N SER A 643 0.21 -69.95 -30.04
CA SER A 643 1.57 -70.27 -30.53
C SER A 643 2.47 -69.06 -30.64
N GLN A 644 1.94 -67.91 -31.04
CA GLN A 644 2.69 -66.67 -31.11
C GLN A 644 2.98 -66.14 -29.70
N ALA A 645 2.04 -66.22 -28.78
CA ALA A 645 2.22 -65.87 -27.37
C ALA A 645 3.40 -66.66 -26.79
N GLN A 646 3.43 -67.96 -26.99
CA GLN A 646 4.53 -68.79 -26.57
C GLN A 646 5.89 -68.38 -27.22
N GLU A 647 5.88 -68.02 -28.52
CA GLU A 647 7.05 -67.57 -29.22
C GLU A 647 7.67 -66.26 -28.66
N TYR A 648 6.79 -65.20 -28.46
CA TYR A 648 7.25 -63.95 -27.92
C TYR A 648 7.70 -64.14 -26.46
N ALA A 649 6.97 -64.87 -25.62
CA ALA A 649 7.37 -65.17 -24.24
C ALA A 649 8.72 -65.95 -24.23
N SER A 650 8.93 -66.86 -25.16
CA SER A 650 10.17 -67.59 -25.29
C SER A 650 11.34 -66.67 -25.73
N GLN A 651 11.07 -65.64 -26.56
CA GLN A 651 12.08 -64.65 -26.93
C GLN A 651 12.50 -63.80 -25.73
N VAL A 652 11.56 -63.43 -24.84
CA VAL A 652 11.92 -62.75 -23.57
C VAL A 652 12.86 -63.64 -22.78
N LEU A 653 12.50 -64.88 -22.55
CA LEU A 653 13.27 -65.81 -21.72
C LEU A 653 14.65 -66.19 -22.33
N LEU A 654 14.73 -66.22 -23.68
CA LEU A 654 15.96 -66.56 -24.38
C LEU A 654 16.95 -65.38 -24.41
N ASN A 655 16.43 -64.18 -24.71
CA ASN A 655 17.27 -63.02 -25.00
C ASN A 655 17.41 -62.06 -23.80
N HIS A 656 16.47 -62.10 -22.86
CA HIS A 656 16.39 -61.27 -21.67
C HIS A 656 16.03 -62.08 -20.41
N PRO A 657 16.77 -63.18 -20.09
CA PRO A 657 16.42 -64.05 -19.00
C PRO A 657 16.44 -63.39 -17.64
N ASP A 658 17.20 -62.30 -17.51
CA ASP A 658 17.32 -61.52 -16.29
C ASP A 658 16.35 -60.28 -16.27
N SER A 659 15.43 -60.19 -17.25
CA SER A 659 14.50 -59.08 -17.29
C SER A 659 13.41 -59.20 -16.21
N GLU A 660 12.91 -58.09 -15.77
CA GLU A 660 11.82 -58.01 -14.76
C GLU A 660 10.56 -58.77 -15.24
N VAL A 661 10.33 -58.85 -16.56
CA VAL A 661 9.20 -59.55 -17.16
C VAL A 661 9.49 -61.01 -17.48
N ALA A 662 10.69 -61.51 -17.20
CA ALA A 662 11.07 -62.87 -17.52
C ALA A 662 10.18 -63.88 -16.77
N GLU A 663 9.87 -63.59 -15.55
CA GLU A 663 9.01 -64.44 -14.72
C GLU A 663 7.55 -64.37 -15.18
N ASP A 664 7.08 -63.16 -15.57
CA ASP A 664 5.74 -62.97 -16.17
C ASP A 664 5.66 -63.61 -17.54
N ALA A 665 6.75 -63.54 -18.36
CA ALA A 665 6.83 -64.24 -19.63
C ALA A 665 6.80 -65.78 -19.43
N LEU A 666 7.41 -66.26 -18.36
CA LEU A 666 7.31 -67.69 -18.00
C LEU A 666 5.86 -68.05 -17.61
N LEU A 667 5.16 -67.14 -16.95
CA LEU A 667 3.77 -67.25 -16.63
C LEU A 667 2.90 -67.34 -17.89
N ILE A 668 3.06 -66.44 -18.86
CA ILE A 668 2.37 -66.48 -20.16
C ILE A 668 2.66 -67.78 -20.91
N LYS A 669 3.92 -68.20 -20.90
CA LYS A 669 4.28 -69.46 -21.50
C LYS A 669 3.53 -70.62 -20.86
N ALA A 670 3.45 -70.62 -19.56
CA ALA A 670 2.69 -71.64 -18.82
C ALA A 670 1.19 -71.57 -19.15
N GLN A 671 0.62 -70.40 -19.28
CA GLN A 671 -0.77 -70.17 -19.68
C GLN A 671 -1.01 -70.64 -21.14
N ALA A 672 -0.11 -70.23 -22.04
CA ALA A 672 -0.17 -70.63 -23.43
C ALA A 672 -0.10 -72.16 -23.57
N GLU A 673 0.74 -72.82 -22.80
CA GLU A 673 0.82 -74.28 -22.74
C GLU A 673 -0.47 -74.91 -22.19
N SER A 674 -1.14 -74.22 -21.28
CA SER A 674 -2.45 -74.67 -20.78
C SER A 674 -3.53 -74.62 -21.83
N GLU A 675 -3.59 -73.56 -22.64
CA GLU A 675 -4.65 -73.35 -23.61
C GLU A 675 -4.44 -74.17 -24.89
N LEU A 676 -3.22 -74.49 -25.21
CA LEU A 676 -2.90 -75.49 -26.22
C LEU A 676 -3.34 -76.94 -25.83
N GLY A 677 -4.12 -77.00 -24.73
CA GLY A 677 -4.64 -78.29 -24.19
C GLY A 677 -3.55 -79.09 -23.47
N LYS A 678 -2.41 -78.46 -23.18
CA LYS A 678 -1.32 -79.07 -22.44
C LYS A 678 -1.37 -78.67 -20.96
N THR A 679 -2.57 -78.68 -20.41
CA THR A 679 -2.84 -78.15 -19.02
C THR A 679 -1.93 -78.78 -17.97
N GLU A 680 -1.57 -80.01 -18.12
CA GLU A 680 -0.67 -80.72 -17.23
C GLU A 680 0.80 -80.25 -17.43
N VAL A 681 1.15 -79.81 -18.67
CA VAL A 681 2.46 -79.18 -18.95
C VAL A 681 2.51 -77.78 -18.33
N ALA A 682 1.43 -76.99 -18.47
CA ALA A 682 1.32 -75.68 -17.87
C ALA A 682 1.38 -75.70 -16.34
N TYR A 683 0.72 -76.66 -15.73
CA TYR A 683 0.85 -76.90 -14.28
C TYR A 683 2.24 -77.24 -13.84
N ASN A 684 2.95 -78.04 -14.66
CA ASN A 684 4.34 -78.35 -14.41
C ASN A 684 5.27 -77.12 -14.65
N THR A 685 4.90 -76.26 -15.60
CA THR A 685 5.62 -74.97 -15.83
C THR A 685 5.36 -74.02 -14.68
N PHE A 686 4.17 -73.94 -14.10
CA PHE A 686 3.94 -73.23 -12.84
C PHE A 686 4.63 -73.83 -11.64
N LEU A 687 4.76 -75.16 -11.55
CA LEU A 687 5.62 -75.82 -10.58
C LEU A 687 7.11 -75.59 -10.80
N GLU A 688 7.50 -75.33 -12.02
CA GLU A 688 8.87 -74.92 -12.37
C GLU A 688 9.11 -73.47 -12.01
N LEU A 689 8.07 -72.62 -12.20
CA LEU A 689 8.04 -71.25 -11.71
C LEU A 689 8.10 -71.21 -10.14
N GLU A 690 7.35 -72.09 -9.46
CA GLU A 690 7.45 -72.27 -8.04
C GLU A 690 8.84 -72.68 -7.56
N LYS A 691 9.52 -73.56 -8.29
CA LYS A 691 10.89 -74.05 -7.98
C LYS A 691 11.98 -73.06 -8.25
N HIS A 692 11.76 -72.18 -9.26
CA HIS A 692 12.75 -71.20 -9.72
C HIS A 692 12.43 -69.78 -9.19
N ALA A 693 11.31 -69.66 -8.41
CA ALA A 693 10.94 -68.37 -7.83
C ALA A 693 12.08 -67.82 -7.00
N SER A 694 12.60 -66.66 -7.41
CA SER A 694 13.68 -65.95 -6.76
C SER A 694 13.32 -65.36 -5.42
N GLY A 695 12.12 -65.60 -4.89
CA GLY A 695 11.66 -65.11 -3.61
C GLY A 695 10.18 -65.37 -3.34
N SER A 696 9.72 -64.88 -2.16
CA SER A 696 8.32 -65.06 -1.73
C SER A 696 7.27 -64.50 -2.72
N ASN A 697 7.67 -63.48 -3.53
CA ASN A 697 6.79 -62.87 -4.51
C ASN A 697 6.50 -63.79 -5.72
N MET A 698 7.53 -64.45 -6.24
CA MET A 698 7.33 -65.38 -7.36
C MET A 698 6.65 -66.65 -6.94
N LEU A 699 6.95 -67.16 -5.72
CA LEU A 699 6.23 -68.25 -5.15
C LEU A 699 4.71 -67.95 -4.99
N ARG A 700 4.42 -66.68 -4.60
CA ARG A 700 3.06 -66.19 -4.61
C ARG A 700 2.48 -66.16 -6.00
N ASP A 701 3.22 -65.68 -7.01
CA ASP A 701 2.74 -65.54 -8.37
C ASP A 701 2.60 -66.89 -9.07
N ALA A 702 3.46 -67.87 -8.75
CA ALA A 702 3.26 -69.26 -9.12
C ALA A 702 2.01 -69.81 -8.47
N HIS A 703 1.81 -69.61 -7.21
CA HIS A 703 0.60 -69.97 -6.49
C HIS A 703 -0.62 -69.21 -7.00
N LEU A 704 -0.48 -67.85 -7.27
CA LEU A 704 -1.54 -67.09 -7.92
C LEU A 704 -1.85 -67.61 -9.30
N GLY A 705 -0.85 -67.97 -10.07
CA GLY A 705 -1.01 -68.63 -11.39
C GLY A 705 -1.69 -69.99 -11.30
N MET A 706 -1.29 -70.79 -10.32
CA MET A 706 -1.99 -72.01 -9.99
C MET A 706 -3.42 -71.76 -9.55
N MET A 707 -3.66 -70.80 -8.68
CA MET A 707 -4.97 -70.38 -8.26
C MET A 707 -5.82 -69.90 -9.44
N ARG A 708 -5.24 -69.04 -10.29
CA ARG A 708 -5.88 -68.55 -11.52
C ARG A 708 -6.19 -69.69 -12.50
N THR A 709 -5.26 -70.65 -12.72
CA THR A 709 -5.42 -71.77 -13.63
C THR A 709 -6.48 -72.68 -13.09
N ALA A 710 -6.56 -72.93 -11.81
CA ALA A 710 -7.63 -73.65 -11.15
C ALA A 710 -9.01 -72.96 -11.37
N MET A 711 -9.02 -71.60 -11.32
CA MET A 711 -10.20 -70.84 -11.70
C MET A 711 -10.60 -71.07 -13.16
N ASP A 712 -9.61 -71.09 -14.11
CA ASP A 712 -9.83 -71.35 -15.56
C ASP A 712 -10.26 -72.77 -15.86
N LEU A 713 -9.83 -73.73 -15.06
CA LEU A 713 -10.27 -75.13 -15.12
C LEU A 713 -11.62 -75.35 -14.44
N GLY A 714 -12.25 -74.25 -13.91
CA GLY A 714 -13.53 -74.37 -13.21
C GLY A 714 -13.43 -75.05 -11.85
N LYS A 715 -12.24 -75.31 -11.34
CA LYS A 715 -11.97 -75.89 -10.04
C LYS A 715 -11.87 -74.78 -8.96
N TYR A 716 -13.01 -74.04 -8.76
CA TYR A 716 -13.07 -72.86 -7.83
C TYR A 716 -12.69 -73.30 -6.39
N ALA A 717 -13.04 -74.58 -6.00
CA ALA A 717 -12.65 -75.10 -4.71
C ALA A 717 -11.15 -75.29 -4.56
N GLU A 718 -10.44 -75.75 -5.62
CA GLU A 718 -9.01 -75.83 -5.63
C GLU A 718 -8.33 -74.47 -5.68
N ALA A 719 -8.93 -73.51 -6.38
CA ALA A 719 -8.49 -72.13 -6.35
C ALA A 719 -8.61 -71.48 -4.96
N MET A 720 -9.71 -71.77 -4.25
CA MET A 720 -9.89 -71.36 -2.86
C MET A 720 -8.87 -72.02 -1.91
N ASN A 721 -8.61 -73.32 -2.06
CA ASN A 721 -7.58 -74.02 -1.29
C ASN A 721 -6.17 -73.43 -1.53
N THR A 722 -5.89 -73.02 -2.75
CA THR A 722 -4.63 -72.34 -3.09
C THR A 722 -4.59 -70.93 -2.50
N ALA A 723 -5.72 -70.19 -2.46
CA ALA A 723 -5.87 -68.90 -1.81
C ALA A 723 -5.74 -69.04 -0.29
N GLU A 724 -6.35 -70.07 0.31
CA GLU A 724 -6.18 -70.35 1.73
C GLU A 724 -4.75 -70.77 2.08
N LYS A 725 -4.08 -71.54 1.18
CA LYS A 725 -2.67 -71.90 1.32
C LYS A 725 -1.77 -70.65 1.22
N LEU A 726 -2.12 -69.72 0.32
CA LEU A 726 -1.51 -68.36 0.22
C LEU A 726 -1.75 -67.56 1.50
N LEU A 727 -2.94 -67.52 2.05
CA LEU A 727 -3.28 -66.77 3.26
C LEU A 727 -2.69 -67.41 4.54
N SER A 728 -2.49 -68.75 4.54
CA SER A 728 -1.90 -69.46 5.66
C SER A 728 -0.40 -69.62 5.60
N SER A 729 0.22 -69.25 4.46
CA SER A 729 1.67 -69.36 4.25
C SER A 729 2.43 -68.28 5.02
N THR A 730 3.43 -68.68 5.80
CA THR A 730 4.35 -67.78 6.49
C THR A 730 5.29 -67.05 5.54
N ALA A 731 5.40 -67.51 4.28
CA ALA A 731 6.22 -66.85 3.24
C ALA A 731 5.52 -65.69 2.57
N THR A 732 4.21 -65.49 2.77
CA THR A 732 3.38 -64.46 2.14
C THR A 732 2.84 -63.45 3.16
N ASN A 733 3.48 -63.27 4.28
CA ASN A 733 2.99 -62.42 5.38
C ASN A 733 3.28 -60.91 5.17
N SER A 734 3.49 -60.42 3.93
CA SER A 734 3.32 -58.98 3.74
C SER A 734 1.82 -58.68 3.79
N PRO A 735 1.37 -57.64 4.52
CA PRO A 735 -0.03 -57.20 4.51
C PRO A 735 -0.57 -56.98 3.12
N THR A 736 0.29 -56.64 2.19
CA THR A 736 -0.01 -56.40 0.76
C THR A 736 -0.43 -57.72 0.03
N ASP A 737 0.26 -58.82 0.26
CA ASP A 737 -0.04 -60.09 -0.37
C ASP A 737 -1.35 -60.64 0.14
N VAL A 738 -1.58 -60.56 1.45
CA VAL A 738 -2.88 -60.94 2.06
C VAL A 738 -4.04 -60.12 1.48
N ALA A 739 -3.78 -58.85 1.23
CA ALA A 739 -4.76 -57.94 0.64
C ALA A 739 -5.10 -58.34 -0.81
N GLU A 740 -4.11 -58.76 -1.64
CA GLU A 740 -4.34 -59.21 -3.00
C GLU A 740 -5.15 -60.50 -3.03
N VAL A 741 -4.78 -61.53 -2.25
CA VAL A 741 -5.49 -62.81 -2.20
C VAL A 741 -6.93 -62.60 -1.71
N LYS A 742 -7.16 -61.75 -0.72
CA LYS A 742 -8.52 -61.39 -0.28
C LYS A 742 -9.25 -60.66 -1.39
N PHE A 743 -8.60 -59.76 -2.08
CA PHE A 743 -9.23 -59.07 -3.21
C PHE A 743 -9.67 -60.05 -4.31
N VAL A 744 -8.81 -61.01 -4.66
CA VAL A 744 -9.09 -62.08 -5.65
C VAL A 744 -10.17 -63.02 -5.15
N ARG A 745 -10.15 -63.38 -3.86
CA ARG A 745 -11.21 -64.16 -3.25
C ARG A 745 -12.56 -63.42 -3.30
N GLY A 746 -12.55 -62.13 -3.04
CA GLY A 746 -13.74 -61.28 -3.18
C GLY A 746 -14.26 -61.28 -4.62
N MET A 747 -13.35 -61.19 -5.61
CA MET A 747 -13.71 -61.29 -7.03
C MET A 747 -14.30 -62.65 -7.38
N ALA A 748 -13.73 -63.74 -6.87
CA ALA A 748 -14.24 -65.07 -7.06
C ALA A 748 -15.64 -65.23 -6.44
N ASN A 749 -15.85 -64.69 -5.24
CA ASN A 749 -17.15 -64.64 -4.59
C ASN A 749 -18.19 -63.81 -5.41
N GLU A 750 -17.76 -62.66 -5.96
CA GLU A 750 -18.63 -61.86 -6.84
C GLU A 750 -19.09 -62.66 -8.05
N HIS A 751 -18.19 -63.43 -8.68
CA HIS A 751 -18.48 -64.29 -9.83
C HIS A 751 -19.37 -65.49 -9.47
N MET A 752 -19.32 -65.94 -8.20
CA MET A 752 -20.23 -67.00 -7.67
C MET A 752 -21.58 -66.43 -7.23
N GLY A 753 -21.79 -65.13 -7.29
CA GLY A 753 -23.02 -64.47 -6.86
C GLY A 753 -23.11 -64.24 -5.34
N ASN A 754 -22.02 -64.45 -4.59
CA ASN A 754 -21.94 -64.26 -3.14
C ASN A 754 -21.48 -62.83 -2.84
N HIS A 755 -22.30 -61.85 -3.28
CA HIS A 755 -21.95 -60.40 -3.19
C HIS A 755 -21.61 -59.93 -1.78
N ASP A 756 -22.32 -60.46 -0.75
CA ASP A 756 -22.05 -60.06 0.63
C ASP A 756 -20.62 -60.49 1.09
N ALA A 757 -20.23 -61.72 0.70
CA ALA A 757 -18.87 -62.20 1.02
C ALA A 757 -17.78 -61.43 0.25
N ALA A 758 -18.07 -60.98 -0.99
CA ALA A 758 -17.18 -60.13 -1.76
C ALA A 758 -17.00 -58.74 -1.08
N TYR A 759 -18.09 -58.17 -0.57
CA TYR A 759 -18.05 -56.89 0.12
C TYR A 759 -17.35 -56.95 1.46
N GLU A 760 -17.52 -58.06 2.23
CA GLU A 760 -16.76 -58.29 3.47
C GLU A 760 -15.24 -58.23 3.24
N ASP A 761 -14.73 -58.85 2.20
CA ASP A 761 -13.31 -58.82 1.85
C ASP A 761 -12.86 -57.41 1.45
N TRP A 762 -13.66 -56.70 0.65
CA TRP A 762 -13.32 -55.35 0.19
C TRP A 762 -13.46 -54.31 1.31
N GLU A 763 -14.50 -54.40 2.16
CA GLU A 763 -14.66 -53.51 3.32
C GLU A 763 -13.55 -53.70 4.36
N ALA A 764 -13.19 -54.98 4.60
CA ALA A 764 -12.09 -55.29 5.50
C ALA A 764 -10.74 -54.75 5.00
N LEU A 765 -10.53 -54.75 3.68
CA LEU A 765 -9.32 -54.17 3.07
C LEU A 765 -9.34 -52.63 3.08
N ALA A 766 -10.49 -52.02 2.83
CA ALA A 766 -10.66 -50.56 2.87
C ALA A 766 -10.41 -49.93 4.23
N ALA A 767 -10.48 -50.71 5.33
CA ALA A 767 -10.13 -50.28 6.66
C ALA A 767 -8.65 -49.91 6.82
N ASN A 768 -7.75 -50.32 5.90
CA ASN A 768 -6.34 -49.97 5.87
C ASN A 768 -5.93 -49.27 4.55
N PRO A 769 -6.28 -48.01 4.37
CA PRO A 769 -5.97 -47.27 3.15
C PRO A 769 -4.50 -46.93 3.00
N ALA A 770 -3.66 -47.20 3.97
CA ALA A 770 -2.22 -47.13 3.87
C ALA A 770 -1.62 -48.18 2.94
N ASP A 771 -2.34 -49.31 2.73
CA ASP A 771 -2.03 -50.35 1.76
C ASP A 771 -2.67 -50.05 0.40
N ILE A 772 -1.99 -50.42 -0.70
CA ILE A 772 -2.46 -50.18 -2.06
C ILE A 772 -3.78 -50.89 -2.34
N PHE A 773 -3.98 -52.13 -1.86
CA PHE A 773 -5.21 -52.89 -2.02
C PHE A 773 -6.31 -52.35 -1.11
N GLY A 774 -5.95 -51.82 0.06
CA GLY A 774 -6.87 -51.06 0.92
C GLY A 774 -7.40 -49.81 0.22
N ALA A 775 -6.50 -49.02 -0.37
CA ALA A 775 -6.88 -47.84 -1.13
C ALA A 775 -7.72 -48.17 -2.37
N LYS A 776 -7.32 -49.25 -3.12
CA LYS A 776 -8.12 -49.78 -4.25
C LYS A 776 -9.49 -50.25 -3.79
N SER A 777 -9.55 -51.04 -2.76
CA SER A 777 -10.80 -51.62 -2.22
C SER A 777 -11.71 -50.52 -1.71
N ALA A 778 -11.16 -49.49 -1.05
CA ALA A 778 -11.92 -48.31 -0.63
C ALA A 778 -12.51 -47.56 -1.83
N TYR A 779 -11.74 -47.39 -2.90
CA TYR A 779 -12.25 -46.82 -4.16
C TYR A 779 -13.32 -47.69 -4.79
N TYR A 780 -13.09 -49.02 -4.97
CA TYR A 780 -14.06 -49.96 -5.58
C TYR A 780 -15.30 -50.11 -4.71
N HIS A 781 -15.15 -50.14 -3.38
CA HIS A 781 -16.28 -50.13 -2.44
C HIS A 781 -17.12 -48.87 -2.62
N ALA A 782 -16.50 -47.69 -2.57
CA ALA A 782 -17.19 -46.41 -2.78
C ALA A 782 -17.81 -46.32 -4.19
N GLN A 783 -17.09 -46.80 -5.23
CA GLN A 783 -17.59 -46.84 -6.61
C GLN A 783 -18.78 -47.79 -6.75
N SER A 784 -18.71 -49.00 -6.17
CA SER A 784 -19.82 -49.97 -6.17
C SER A 784 -21.07 -49.38 -5.48
N LEU A 785 -20.91 -48.71 -4.34
CA LEU A 785 -22.00 -48.00 -3.67
C LEU A 785 -22.57 -46.87 -4.52
N PHE A 786 -21.68 -46.07 -5.18
CA PHE A 786 -22.08 -44.99 -6.08
C PHE A 786 -22.85 -45.54 -7.30
N ASP A 787 -22.36 -46.61 -7.95
CA ASP A 787 -22.97 -47.23 -9.11
C ASP A 787 -24.35 -47.86 -8.79
N ARG A 788 -24.54 -48.31 -7.55
CA ARG A 788 -25.81 -48.78 -7.01
C ARG A 788 -26.79 -47.66 -6.65
N GLY A 789 -26.39 -46.39 -6.80
CA GLY A 789 -27.23 -45.24 -6.48
C GLY A 789 -27.34 -44.93 -4.98
N LEU A 790 -26.54 -45.55 -4.14
CA LEU A 790 -26.45 -45.34 -2.69
C LEU A 790 -25.52 -44.13 -2.40
N ILE A 791 -26.03 -42.95 -2.75
CA ILE A 791 -25.20 -41.71 -2.81
C ILE A 791 -24.66 -41.30 -1.45
N SER A 792 -25.41 -41.47 -0.36
CA SER A 792 -25.00 -41.13 1.00
C SER A 792 -23.89 -42.04 1.51
N GLU A 793 -24.03 -43.34 1.29
CA GLU A 793 -23.05 -44.35 1.66
C GLU A 793 -21.77 -44.22 0.84
N ALA A 794 -21.89 -43.97 -0.46
CA ALA A 794 -20.77 -43.69 -1.35
C ALA A 794 -19.98 -42.49 -0.86
N LYS A 795 -20.67 -41.44 -0.44
CA LYS A 795 -20.04 -40.25 0.12
C LYS A 795 -19.24 -40.59 1.38
N SER A 796 -19.86 -41.31 2.31
CA SER A 796 -19.20 -41.72 3.57
C SER A 796 -17.98 -42.60 3.31
N ALA A 797 -18.08 -43.53 2.37
CA ALA A 797 -16.95 -44.36 1.97
C ALA A 797 -15.82 -43.57 1.32
N ALA A 798 -16.16 -42.61 0.44
CA ALA A 798 -15.19 -41.73 -0.17
C ALA A 798 -14.56 -40.76 0.85
N ASP A 799 -15.38 -40.18 1.74
CA ASP A 799 -14.89 -39.31 2.84
C ASP A 799 -13.86 -40.01 3.72
N SER A 800 -14.07 -41.30 3.98
CA SER A 800 -13.15 -42.12 4.78
C SER A 800 -11.74 -42.17 4.17
N LEU A 801 -11.62 -42.31 2.86
CA LEU A 801 -10.33 -42.32 2.16
C LEU A 801 -9.75 -40.91 2.02
N ILE A 802 -10.58 -39.89 1.80
CA ILE A 802 -10.17 -38.49 1.70
C ILE A 802 -9.58 -37.97 3.01
N THR A 803 -10.16 -38.41 4.13
CA THR A 803 -9.71 -37.99 5.46
C THR A 803 -8.56 -38.84 6.01
N ALA A 804 -8.28 -39.98 5.38
CA ALA A 804 -7.19 -40.86 5.78
C ALA A 804 -5.83 -40.35 5.32
N ASP A 805 -4.80 -40.51 6.15
CA ASP A 805 -3.42 -40.24 5.78
C ASP A 805 -2.88 -41.42 4.92
N THR A 806 -3.15 -41.38 3.61
CA THR A 806 -2.71 -42.41 2.66
C THR A 806 -1.54 -41.88 1.80
N PRO A 807 -0.46 -42.67 1.63
CA PRO A 807 0.62 -42.35 0.70
C PRO A 807 0.23 -42.53 -0.77
N HIS A 808 -0.93 -43.19 -1.04
CA HIS A 808 -1.39 -43.57 -2.37
C HIS A 808 -2.13 -42.39 -3.05
N ARG A 809 -1.39 -41.33 -3.36
CA ARG A 809 -1.92 -40.07 -3.87
C ARG A 809 -2.76 -40.21 -5.13
N TYR A 810 -2.46 -41.21 -5.98
CA TYR A 810 -3.24 -41.52 -7.17
C TYR A 810 -4.68 -41.95 -6.85
N TRP A 811 -4.84 -42.90 -5.91
CA TRP A 811 -6.17 -43.40 -5.52
C TRP A 811 -6.92 -42.36 -4.70
N LEU A 812 -6.19 -41.58 -3.87
CA LEU A 812 -6.75 -40.44 -3.19
C LEU A 812 -7.26 -39.40 -4.21
N ALA A 813 -6.47 -39.07 -5.23
CA ALA A 813 -6.88 -38.16 -6.29
C ALA A 813 -8.09 -38.64 -7.06
N ARG A 814 -8.12 -39.94 -7.39
CA ARG A 814 -9.32 -40.57 -8.02
C ARG A 814 -10.54 -40.49 -7.13
N THR A 815 -10.36 -40.66 -5.83
CA THR A 815 -11.45 -40.55 -4.85
C THR A 815 -11.98 -39.11 -4.75
N PHE A 816 -11.12 -38.13 -4.79
CA PHE A 816 -11.52 -36.71 -4.88
C PHE A 816 -12.32 -36.42 -6.16
N VAL A 817 -11.92 -37.05 -7.29
CA VAL A 817 -12.66 -36.93 -8.54
C VAL A 817 -14.06 -37.58 -8.39
N LEU A 818 -14.12 -38.79 -7.84
CA LEU A 818 -15.40 -39.45 -7.53
C LEU A 818 -16.25 -38.64 -6.56
N TYR A 819 -15.65 -38.09 -5.51
CA TYR A 819 -16.30 -37.24 -4.53
C TYR A 819 -16.91 -35.99 -5.17
N SER A 820 -16.17 -35.36 -6.10
CA SER A 820 -16.75 -34.27 -6.87
C SER A 820 -17.99 -34.66 -7.68
N ASP A 821 -18.00 -35.86 -8.24
CA ASP A 821 -19.17 -36.40 -8.95
C ASP A 821 -20.36 -36.68 -7.99
N ILE A 822 -20.04 -37.16 -6.79
CA ILE A 822 -21.02 -37.35 -5.70
C ILE A 822 -21.64 -36.00 -5.30
N LEU A 823 -20.80 -34.96 -5.08
CA LEU A 823 -21.27 -33.63 -4.73
C LEU A 823 -22.19 -33.03 -5.82
N ARG A 824 -21.87 -33.24 -7.10
CA ARG A 824 -22.70 -32.79 -8.22
C ARG A 824 -24.09 -33.46 -8.22
N LYS A 825 -24.12 -34.73 -7.91
CA LYS A 825 -25.40 -35.46 -7.77
C LYS A 825 -26.26 -34.92 -6.60
N GLN A 826 -25.62 -34.32 -5.59
CA GLN A 826 -26.26 -33.65 -4.45
C GLN A 826 -26.58 -32.16 -4.71
N GLY A 827 -26.22 -31.58 -5.89
CA GLY A 827 -26.46 -30.17 -6.24
C GLY A 827 -25.42 -29.18 -5.74
N ASN A 828 -24.27 -29.64 -5.28
CA ASN A 828 -23.18 -28.82 -4.72
C ASN A 828 -22.07 -28.59 -5.75
N ASP A 829 -22.40 -28.02 -6.90
CA ASP A 829 -21.48 -27.84 -8.03
C ASP A 829 -20.27 -26.93 -7.72
N PHE A 830 -20.43 -25.96 -6.82
CA PHE A 830 -19.35 -25.07 -6.42
C PHE A 830 -18.25 -25.80 -5.64
N GLU A 831 -18.64 -26.47 -4.60
CA GLU A 831 -17.73 -27.19 -3.71
C GLU A 831 -16.97 -28.27 -4.52
N ALA A 832 -17.65 -28.93 -5.44
CA ALA A 832 -17.05 -29.87 -6.38
C ALA A 832 -15.93 -29.24 -7.22
N ASN A 833 -16.16 -28.02 -7.73
CA ASN A 833 -15.17 -27.32 -8.57
C ASN A 833 -13.99 -26.81 -7.76
N GLU A 834 -14.17 -26.34 -6.53
CA GLU A 834 -13.09 -25.89 -5.67
C GLU A 834 -12.18 -27.04 -5.23
N TYR A 835 -12.74 -28.21 -4.93
CA TYR A 835 -11.95 -29.42 -4.69
C TYR A 835 -11.09 -29.79 -5.90
N LEU A 836 -11.66 -29.75 -7.11
CA LEU A 836 -10.92 -30.08 -8.33
C LEU A 836 -9.81 -29.06 -8.65
N LYS A 837 -10.06 -27.77 -8.44
CA LYS A 837 -9.04 -26.72 -8.61
C LYS A 837 -7.91 -26.86 -7.60
N SER A 838 -8.26 -27.11 -6.33
CA SER A 838 -7.28 -27.37 -5.29
C SER A 838 -6.44 -28.60 -5.60
N LEU A 839 -7.07 -29.67 -6.05
CA LEU A 839 -6.38 -30.89 -6.47
C LEU A 839 -5.42 -30.61 -7.63
N ARG A 840 -5.87 -29.87 -8.65
CA ARG A 840 -5.05 -29.51 -9.82
C ARG A 840 -3.78 -28.74 -9.45
N ASN A 841 -3.93 -27.83 -8.49
CA ASN A 841 -2.82 -26.93 -8.06
C ASN A 841 -1.82 -27.61 -7.11
N ASN A 842 -2.31 -28.62 -6.36
CA ASN A 842 -1.52 -29.20 -5.26
C ASN A 842 -1.14 -30.69 -5.50
N TYR A 843 -1.66 -31.33 -6.58
CA TYR A 843 -1.31 -32.71 -6.89
C TYR A 843 0.12 -32.81 -7.42
N PRO A 844 1.04 -33.48 -6.75
CA PRO A 844 2.44 -33.54 -7.15
C PRO A 844 2.80 -34.75 -8.02
N GLY A 845 1.82 -35.58 -8.36
CA GLY A 845 2.04 -36.81 -9.14
C GLY A 845 2.27 -36.54 -10.62
N PRO A 846 3.01 -37.40 -11.32
CA PRO A 846 3.27 -37.30 -12.76
C PRO A 846 2.12 -37.86 -13.62
N GLU A 847 1.07 -38.39 -13.00
CA GLU A 847 -0.01 -39.11 -13.67
C GLU A 847 -0.92 -38.16 -14.43
N VAL A 848 -0.82 -38.21 -15.75
CA VAL A 848 -1.54 -37.32 -16.69
C VAL A 848 -3.05 -37.56 -16.63
N ASP A 849 -3.47 -38.76 -16.33
CA ASP A 849 -4.89 -39.16 -16.30
C ASP A 849 -5.68 -38.44 -15.21
N ILE A 850 -5.10 -38.18 -14.05
CA ILE A 850 -5.75 -37.40 -12.98
C ILE A 850 -6.06 -36.00 -13.49
N TYR A 851 -5.13 -35.36 -14.16
CA TYR A 851 -5.35 -34.03 -14.75
C TYR A 851 -6.43 -34.07 -15.83
N GLN A 852 -6.46 -35.12 -16.63
CA GLN A 852 -7.51 -35.30 -17.65
C GLN A 852 -8.89 -35.47 -17.01
N MET A 853 -9.00 -36.26 -15.92
CA MET A 853 -10.25 -36.42 -15.17
C MET A 853 -10.72 -35.08 -14.59
N ILE A 854 -9.84 -34.31 -14.02
CA ILE A 854 -10.13 -32.99 -13.49
C ILE A 854 -10.57 -32.02 -14.60
N ASP A 855 -9.79 -31.92 -15.68
CA ASP A 855 -10.06 -30.99 -16.78
C ASP A 855 -11.38 -31.32 -17.50
N THR A 856 -11.72 -32.58 -17.60
CA THR A 856 -12.99 -33.02 -18.17
C THR A 856 -14.18 -32.57 -17.33
N ARG A 857 -14.00 -32.44 -16.00
CA ARG A 857 -15.07 -32.11 -15.05
C ARG A 857 -15.15 -30.62 -14.77
N LEU A 858 -14.07 -29.85 -14.99
CA LEU A 858 -14.05 -28.41 -14.85
C LEU A 858 -14.55 -27.69 -16.12
N LYS A 859 -14.80 -28.43 -17.19
CA LYS A 859 -15.44 -27.94 -18.43
C LYS A 859 -16.93 -27.73 -18.20
#